data_08974bcf849b2d8d8e82474810e9d5c3
#
_entry.id   08974bcf849b2d8d8e82474810e9d5c3
#
_cell.length_a   1.000
_cell.length_b   1.000
_cell.length_c   1.000
_cell.angle_alpha   90.00
_cell.angle_beta   90.00
_cell.angle_gamma   90.00
#
_symmetry.space_group_name_H-M   'P 1'
#
loop_
_entity.id
_entity.type
_entity.pdbx_description
1 polymer ?
#
loop_
_entity_poly.entity_id
_entity_poly.type
_entity_poly.pdbx_seq_one_letter_code
_entity_poly.pdbx_strand_id
1 'polypeptide(L)'
;MDYVKERIELRAAPIGAARRRHLSDLTDEFLTETFNKAVSEKDLKKVALIGVGGSGRQAMTLGSDLDLVLVHEDGFKIDEIAEKIWYPIWDLGLKLDHSVRTPAQVRNMAAEDIAVVLGWLDARTIAGNADLEKEISSAVLQDWRAFADKRLPELYKMVMDRKEKFGELAQLIEPDLKESYGGLRDVAVLRALAASWKTDIPKAILDEVNEKLLDVRDALHTVLEKPSEKLIRQEQPIVAEKLGLNDADQLIREVSSLARIIAHHSDVTWHRVNSSTKKTGLLTKLKGDNRSPLADGVVVQNDYVVLARDAKPEKDPSLGLRLAAASAQSGYLISPHTLERLANDLPELTIPWPTDAKDSFVSLLGSGRQLIPIWESIDFAGMISKWLPIWDRVRGCPQSSQVHSFTVDRHLLETAISANNFTRDVSRPDLLLVGSLFHDIGKGGLKDHSDEGAEIIRSLAPHMGFNAEDSKTLERLVQHHLLLPETATKRDLDDPLTIKSVVEKVETEDFLELLHALTIADAIATGPIARSDWRQSLIGELVARVKNEIRGERKEIDPHLSKDKQALANRKEDVVVEATPIDQGLAITVVADDSTGLLGLIAGVLSLHRLLVRSAKTETINKRAVTTWRVSPEFGDAPDLMQLQESLRLALNGSLDVFEKLVLRAQYLPKPHNRTSSKVLEISGVSETATVIEVRAHDEPGFLSKIAHVITENGVDIHAAIVETLGSEVVDVFYVKEPSGEILSKERSAQLVKALDYACNHVPTAL
;
A
#
# COMPACT_ATOMS: atom_id res chain seq x y z
N MET A 1 42.46 18.39 -3.79
CA MET A 1 41.14 18.16 -4.41
C MET A 1 40.07 18.89 -3.62
N ASP A 2 39.11 19.56 -4.28
CA ASP A 2 37.92 20.12 -3.59
C ASP A 2 36.76 19.10 -3.73
N TYR A 3 36.81 18.09 -2.88
CA TYR A 3 35.85 16.98 -2.87
C TYR A 3 34.38 17.47 -2.80
N VAL A 4 34.11 18.50 -2.01
CA VAL A 4 32.73 19.02 -1.86
C VAL A 4 32.24 19.66 -3.15
N LYS A 5 33.06 20.45 -3.80
CA LYS A 5 32.73 21.09 -5.07
C LYS A 5 32.46 20.06 -6.18
N GLU A 6 33.37 19.12 -6.36
CA GLU A 6 33.24 18.09 -7.39
C GLU A 6 32.04 17.17 -7.14
N ARG A 7 31.77 16.82 -5.88
CA ARG A 7 30.55 16.08 -5.49
C ARG A 7 29.26 16.85 -5.81
N ILE A 8 29.25 18.17 -5.67
CA ILE A 8 28.09 19.02 -6.02
C ILE A 8 27.92 19.06 -7.55
N GLU A 9 29.01 19.18 -8.30
CA GLU A 9 28.98 19.18 -9.76
C GLU A 9 28.42 17.85 -10.33
N LEU A 10 28.68 16.73 -9.67
CA LEU A 10 28.12 15.43 -10.05
C LEU A 10 26.59 15.36 -9.98
N ARG A 11 25.91 16.24 -9.23
CA ARG A 11 24.43 16.30 -9.24
C ARG A 11 23.85 16.63 -10.61
N ALA A 12 24.58 17.40 -11.41
CA ALA A 12 24.17 17.77 -12.77
C ALA A 12 24.52 16.70 -13.82
N ALA A 13 25.36 15.73 -13.48
CA ALA A 13 25.75 14.66 -14.39
C ALA A 13 24.58 13.68 -14.64
N PRO A 14 24.49 13.07 -15.83
CA PRO A 14 23.48 12.06 -16.14
C PRO A 14 23.50 10.92 -15.14
N ILE A 15 22.31 10.46 -14.72
CA ILE A 15 22.14 9.30 -13.86
C ILE A 15 22.64 8.05 -14.57
N GLY A 16 23.28 7.15 -13.82
CA GLY A 16 23.77 5.89 -14.35
C GLY A 16 25.06 5.41 -13.70
N ALA A 17 25.47 4.21 -14.08
CA ALA A 17 26.65 3.53 -13.51
C ALA A 17 27.94 4.36 -13.63
N ALA A 18 28.11 5.13 -14.71
CA ALA A 18 29.29 5.98 -14.89
C ALA A 18 29.38 7.08 -13.81
N ARG A 19 28.26 7.73 -13.47
CA ARG A 19 28.18 8.74 -12.42
C ARG A 19 28.48 8.12 -11.04
N ARG A 20 27.86 6.98 -10.73
CA ARG A 20 28.10 6.28 -9.46
C ARG A 20 29.55 5.85 -9.29
N ARG A 21 30.18 5.37 -10.37
CA ARG A 21 31.60 5.01 -10.38
C ARG A 21 32.48 6.25 -10.16
N HIS A 22 32.21 7.35 -10.87
CA HIS A 22 32.95 8.59 -10.67
C HIS A 22 32.83 9.12 -9.24
N LEU A 23 31.62 9.06 -8.63
CA LEU A 23 31.43 9.43 -7.22
C LEU A 23 32.24 8.54 -6.27
N SER A 24 32.29 7.24 -6.57
CA SER A 24 33.07 6.29 -5.77
C SER A 24 34.56 6.54 -5.91
N ASP A 25 35.07 6.78 -7.13
CA ASP A 25 36.49 7.07 -7.39
C ASP A 25 36.91 8.38 -6.71
N LEU A 26 36.09 9.44 -6.81
CA LEU A 26 36.30 10.72 -6.13
C LEU A 26 36.34 10.56 -4.61
N THR A 27 35.46 9.71 -4.06
CA THR A 27 35.42 9.42 -2.62
C THR A 27 36.64 8.62 -2.19
N ASP A 28 37.06 7.64 -2.99
CA ASP A 28 38.25 6.84 -2.74
C ASP A 28 39.53 7.71 -2.74
N GLU A 29 39.62 8.66 -3.66
CA GLU A 29 40.75 9.59 -3.71
C GLU A 29 40.81 10.48 -2.45
N PHE A 30 39.67 11.06 -2.04
CA PHE A 30 39.56 11.83 -0.80
C PHE A 30 39.95 10.98 0.44
N LEU A 31 39.42 9.77 0.55
CA LEU A 31 39.71 8.86 1.66
C LEU A 31 41.20 8.42 1.67
N THR A 32 41.76 8.19 0.48
CA THR A 32 43.19 7.83 0.34
C THR A 32 44.09 8.99 0.74
N GLU A 33 43.79 10.23 0.34
CA GLU A 33 44.53 11.41 0.78
C GLU A 33 44.45 11.59 2.29
N THR A 34 43.26 11.41 2.88
CA THR A 34 43.02 11.52 4.32
C THR A 34 43.79 10.45 5.10
N PHE A 35 43.76 9.21 4.63
CA PHE A 35 44.52 8.10 5.17
C PHE A 35 46.04 8.37 5.13
N ASN A 36 46.56 8.80 4.00
CA ASN A 36 47.99 9.05 3.84
C ASN A 36 48.50 10.22 4.69
N LYS A 37 47.64 11.19 5.03
CA LYS A 37 47.95 12.26 6.01
C LYS A 37 47.98 11.75 7.45
N ALA A 38 47.18 10.73 7.78
CA ALA A 38 47.05 10.17 9.14
C ALA A 38 48.10 9.09 9.45
N VAL A 39 48.50 8.28 8.46
CA VAL A 39 49.39 7.11 8.63
C VAL A 39 50.78 7.41 8.14
N SER A 40 51.79 7.13 8.98
CA SER A 40 53.18 7.29 8.60
C SER A 40 53.65 6.18 7.63
N GLU A 41 54.62 6.46 6.76
CA GLU A 41 55.15 5.48 5.78
C GLU A 41 55.57 4.14 6.41
N LYS A 42 56.17 4.17 7.61
CA LYS A 42 56.60 2.96 8.35
C LYS A 42 55.42 2.12 8.85
N ASP A 43 54.23 2.73 8.99
CA ASP A 43 53.05 2.08 9.53
C ASP A 43 52.06 1.64 8.44
N LEU A 44 52.25 2.04 7.17
CA LEU A 44 51.38 1.69 6.04
C LEU A 44 51.14 0.18 5.88
N LYS A 45 52.13 -0.67 6.28
CA LYS A 45 52.01 -2.12 6.22
C LYS A 45 51.14 -2.71 7.32
N LYS A 46 50.81 -1.94 8.36
CA LYS A 46 50.11 -2.41 9.57
C LYS A 46 48.65 -2.02 9.60
N VAL A 47 48.23 -1.16 8.70
CA VAL A 47 46.90 -0.56 8.71
C VAL A 47 46.29 -0.58 7.30
N ALA A 48 44.99 -0.79 7.20
CA ALA A 48 44.21 -0.69 5.96
C ALA A 48 42.87 0.01 6.21
N LEU A 49 42.49 0.91 5.35
CA LEU A 49 41.15 1.45 5.26
C LEU A 49 40.37 0.65 4.22
N ILE A 50 39.29 0.05 4.62
CA ILE A 50 38.51 -0.90 3.83
C ILE A 50 37.08 -0.36 3.68
N GLY A 51 36.58 -0.28 2.46
CA GLY A 51 35.18 -0.07 2.16
C GLY A 51 34.43 -1.40 2.16
N VAL A 52 33.29 -1.47 2.84
CA VAL A 52 32.43 -2.64 2.89
C VAL A 52 31.04 -2.31 2.30
N GLY A 53 30.21 -3.31 2.04
CA GLY A 53 28.86 -3.10 1.57
C GLY A 53 28.77 -2.19 0.31
N GLY A 54 28.03 -1.10 0.41
CA GLY A 54 27.85 -0.12 -0.69
C GLY A 54 29.16 0.53 -1.14
N SER A 55 30.01 0.91 -0.19
CA SER A 55 31.34 1.49 -0.44
C SER A 55 32.29 0.46 -1.06
N GLY A 56 32.20 -0.80 -0.64
CA GLY A 56 33.00 -1.88 -1.23
C GLY A 56 32.64 -2.17 -2.69
N ARG A 57 31.35 -2.16 -3.05
CA ARG A 57 30.86 -2.40 -4.43
C ARG A 57 31.06 -1.23 -5.40
N GLN A 58 31.51 -0.08 -4.94
CA GLN A 58 31.54 1.17 -5.73
C GLN A 58 30.15 1.54 -6.31
N ALA A 59 29.09 1.26 -5.54
CA ALA A 59 27.68 1.52 -5.91
C ALA A 59 27.10 2.70 -5.12
N MET A 60 27.92 3.72 -4.86
CA MET A 60 27.54 4.89 -4.08
C MET A 60 26.66 5.82 -4.89
N THR A 61 25.68 6.39 -4.22
CA THR A 61 24.84 7.49 -4.72
C THR A 61 25.05 8.70 -3.82
N LEU A 62 24.55 9.88 -4.22
CA LEU A 62 24.76 11.13 -3.48
C LEU A 62 24.26 11.11 -2.04
N GLY A 63 23.27 10.27 -1.73
CA GLY A 63 22.72 10.08 -0.36
C GLY A 63 23.28 8.86 0.38
N SER A 64 24.24 8.12 -0.19
CA SER A 64 24.81 6.94 0.48
C SER A 64 25.65 7.31 1.68
N ASP A 65 25.53 6.49 2.73
CA ASP A 65 26.45 6.49 3.86
C ASP A 65 27.79 5.88 3.44
N LEU A 66 28.87 6.26 4.11
CA LEU A 66 30.19 5.64 3.94
C LEU A 66 30.30 4.48 4.92
N ASP A 67 30.41 3.25 4.40
CA ASP A 67 30.60 2.03 5.20
C ASP A 67 32.09 1.71 5.22
N LEU A 68 32.81 2.07 6.30
CA LEU A 68 34.26 1.98 6.39
C LEU A 68 34.72 1.14 7.60
N VAL A 69 35.73 0.33 7.38
CA VAL A 69 36.44 -0.41 8.45
C VAL A 69 37.92 -0.07 8.41
N LEU A 70 38.44 0.46 9.52
CA LEU A 70 39.87 0.67 9.71
C LEU A 70 40.44 -0.58 10.37
N VAL A 71 41.20 -1.34 9.60
CA VAL A 71 41.84 -2.61 10.09
C VAL A 71 43.30 -2.35 10.46
N HIS A 72 43.76 -2.95 11.57
CA HIS A 72 45.12 -2.82 12.01
C HIS A 72 45.66 -4.17 12.60
N GLU A 73 46.97 -4.34 12.61
CA GLU A 73 47.63 -5.47 13.26
C GLU A 73 47.41 -5.45 14.79
N ASP A 74 47.41 -6.63 15.38
CA ASP A 74 47.28 -6.76 16.84
C ASP A 74 48.38 -5.99 17.59
N GLY A 75 48.00 -5.30 18.67
CA GLY A 75 48.91 -4.51 19.49
C GLY A 75 49.35 -3.16 18.89
N PHE A 76 48.90 -2.82 17.70
CA PHE A 76 49.18 -1.51 17.08
C PHE A 76 48.31 -0.44 17.71
N LYS A 77 48.90 0.73 18.06
CA LYS A 77 48.15 1.89 18.59
C LYS A 77 47.48 2.65 17.49
N ILE A 78 46.18 2.49 17.34
CA ILE A 78 45.42 2.99 16.21
C ILE A 78 44.61 4.27 16.53
N ASP A 79 44.36 4.59 17.81
CA ASP A 79 43.37 5.59 18.23
C ASP A 79 43.62 6.97 17.61
N GLU A 80 44.83 7.53 17.67
CA GLU A 80 45.17 8.82 17.06
C GLU A 80 45.04 8.84 15.54
N ILE A 81 45.30 7.68 14.89
CA ILE A 81 45.14 7.54 13.43
C ILE A 81 43.67 7.51 13.07
N ALA A 82 42.88 6.77 13.81
CA ALA A 82 41.44 6.68 13.64
C ALA A 82 40.79 8.07 13.73
N GLU A 83 41.11 8.83 14.77
CA GLU A 83 40.60 10.20 14.91
C GLU A 83 40.97 11.11 13.71
N LYS A 84 42.23 11.06 13.25
CA LYS A 84 42.68 11.83 12.10
C LYS A 84 42.01 11.45 10.77
N ILE A 85 41.47 10.22 10.68
CA ILE A 85 40.72 9.77 9.51
C ILE A 85 39.25 10.16 9.62
N TRP A 86 38.62 10.00 10.81
CA TRP A 86 37.17 10.20 10.95
C TRP A 86 36.77 11.66 11.04
N TYR A 87 37.54 12.53 11.72
CA TYR A 87 37.19 13.95 11.87
C TYR A 87 37.03 14.68 10.52
N PRO A 88 37.94 14.55 9.53
CA PRO A 88 37.75 15.19 8.23
C PRO A 88 36.50 14.75 7.49
N ILE A 89 36.04 13.50 7.69
CA ILE A 89 34.82 12.97 7.07
C ILE A 89 33.59 13.60 7.72
N TRP A 90 33.56 13.69 9.06
CA TRP A 90 32.47 14.34 9.80
C TRP A 90 32.39 15.84 9.53
N ASP A 91 33.53 16.53 9.42
CA ASP A 91 33.59 17.96 9.10
C ASP A 91 32.97 18.30 7.74
N LEU A 92 32.94 17.34 6.82
CA LEU A 92 32.25 17.45 5.53
C LEU A 92 30.74 17.15 5.61
N GLY A 93 30.22 16.79 6.78
CA GLY A 93 28.82 16.43 6.98
C GLY A 93 28.42 15.11 6.29
N LEU A 94 29.38 14.25 5.97
CA LEU A 94 29.12 12.94 5.38
C LEU A 94 28.65 11.97 6.47
N LYS A 95 27.64 11.17 6.15
CA LYS A 95 27.24 10.09 7.01
C LYS A 95 28.27 8.96 6.95
N LEU A 96 28.70 8.50 8.10
CA LEU A 96 29.76 7.52 8.26
C LEU A 96 29.33 6.42 9.22
N ASP A 97 29.22 5.21 8.70
CA ASP A 97 29.22 3.98 9.48
C ASP A 97 30.67 3.45 9.50
N HIS A 98 31.27 3.38 10.70
CA HIS A 98 32.67 3.06 10.80
C HIS A 98 32.98 2.16 11.99
N SER A 99 34.05 1.39 11.84
CA SER A 99 34.60 0.62 12.95
C SER A 99 36.12 0.52 12.84
N VAL A 100 36.77 0.27 13.98
CA VAL A 100 38.22 0.02 14.09
C VAL A 100 38.41 -1.35 14.65
N ARG A 101 39.11 -2.24 13.94
CA ARG A 101 39.17 -3.66 14.26
C ARG A 101 40.52 -4.31 13.92
N THR A 102 40.88 -5.34 14.64
CA THR A 102 41.92 -6.28 14.21
C THR A 102 41.31 -7.39 13.33
N PRO A 103 42.08 -8.11 12.52
CA PRO A 103 41.59 -9.26 11.75
C PRO A 103 40.82 -10.29 12.58
N ALA A 104 41.31 -10.60 13.78
CA ALA A 104 40.67 -11.53 14.71
C ALA A 104 39.28 -11.00 15.19
N GLN A 105 39.19 -9.71 15.50
CA GLN A 105 37.94 -9.10 15.91
C GLN A 105 36.89 -9.10 14.78
N VAL A 106 37.27 -8.81 13.54
CA VAL A 106 36.35 -8.89 12.40
C VAL A 106 35.80 -10.31 12.23
N ARG A 107 36.68 -11.31 12.26
CA ARG A 107 36.30 -12.71 12.13
C ARG A 107 35.33 -13.17 13.24
N ASN A 108 35.58 -12.75 14.49
CA ASN A 108 34.69 -13.04 15.61
C ASN A 108 33.32 -12.38 15.43
N MET A 109 33.29 -11.10 15.04
CA MET A 109 32.01 -10.39 14.76
C MET A 109 31.26 -11.05 13.59
N ALA A 110 31.95 -11.44 12.52
CA ALA A 110 31.32 -12.13 11.40
C ALA A 110 30.75 -13.51 11.82
N ALA A 111 31.30 -14.15 12.84
CA ALA A 111 30.74 -15.38 13.40
C ALA A 111 29.44 -15.14 14.19
N GLU A 112 29.24 -13.96 14.76
CA GLU A 112 28.07 -13.58 15.58
C GLU A 112 27.02 -12.84 14.77
N ASP A 113 27.40 -11.93 13.85
CA ASP A 113 26.50 -11.06 13.08
C ASP A 113 26.58 -11.34 11.58
N ILE A 114 25.45 -11.72 10.99
CA ILE A 114 25.32 -11.94 9.53
C ILE A 114 25.51 -10.65 8.74
N ALA A 115 25.11 -9.50 9.27
CA ALA A 115 25.28 -8.23 8.56
C ALA A 115 26.77 -7.93 8.29
N VAL A 116 27.64 -8.30 9.22
CA VAL A 116 29.10 -8.19 9.04
C VAL A 116 29.57 -9.11 7.90
N VAL A 117 29.09 -10.36 7.83
CA VAL A 117 29.41 -11.27 6.72
C VAL A 117 29.00 -10.65 5.39
N LEU A 118 27.75 -10.17 5.28
CA LEU A 118 27.22 -9.55 4.04
C LEU A 118 28.07 -8.34 3.61
N GLY A 119 28.50 -7.50 4.55
CA GLY A 119 29.38 -6.37 4.27
C GLY A 119 30.76 -6.80 3.75
N TRP A 120 31.35 -7.84 4.35
CA TRP A 120 32.69 -8.33 3.99
C TRP A 120 32.74 -9.14 2.69
N LEU A 121 31.64 -9.69 2.21
CA LEU A 121 31.58 -10.32 0.88
C LEU A 121 31.90 -9.34 -0.27
N ASP A 122 31.69 -8.06 -0.04
CA ASP A 122 31.93 -6.97 -0.99
C ASP A 122 33.12 -6.08 -0.54
N ALA A 123 33.92 -6.51 0.43
CA ALA A 123 35.02 -5.73 0.99
C ALA A 123 36.05 -5.37 -0.06
N ARG A 124 36.62 -4.16 0.04
CA ARG A 124 37.63 -3.64 -0.87
C ARG A 124 38.58 -2.70 -0.14
N THR A 125 39.86 -2.86 -0.33
CA THR A 125 40.87 -1.95 0.21
C THR A 125 40.79 -0.61 -0.53
N ILE A 126 40.60 0.50 0.21
CA ILE A 126 40.67 1.86 -0.28
C ILE A 126 42.10 2.39 -0.18
N ALA A 127 42.74 2.20 0.99
CA ALA A 127 44.12 2.64 1.24
C ALA A 127 44.84 1.73 2.23
N GLY A 128 46.16 1.70 2.21
CA GLY A 128 47.00 0.93 3.14
C GLY A 128 47.30 -0.50 2.66
N ASN A 129 47.43 -1.44 3.62
CA ASN A 129 47.85 -2.80 3.36
C ASN A 129 46.69 -3.68 2.84
N ALA A 130 46.63 -3.94 1.54
CA ALA A 130 45.64 -4.81 0.91
C ALA A 130 45.68 -6.28 1.34
N ASP A 131 46.81 -6.76 1.91
CA ASP A 131 46.89 -8.14 2.33
C ASP A 131 46.06 -8.40 3.60
N LEU A 132 45.85 -7.38 4.46
CA LEU A 132 44.93 -7.45 5.61
C LEU A 132 43.50 -7.72 5.18
N GLU A 133 43.04 -7.00 4.16
CA GLU A 133 41.67 -7.21 3.61
C GLU A 133 41.52 -8.59 3.01
N LYS A 134 42.48 -9.05 2.19
CA LYS A 134 42.45 -10.36 1.54
C LYS A 134 42.44 -11.51 2.56
N GLU A 135 43.23 -11.38 3.61
CA GLU A 135 43.29 -12.38 4.71
C GLU A 135 41.91 -12.48 5.38
N ILE A 136 41.32 -11.33 5.77
CA ILE A 136 40.01 -11.29 6.45
C ILE A 136 38.90 -11.80 5.51
N SER A 137 38.82 -11.30 4.29
CA SER A 137 37.78 -11.69 3.32
C SER A 137 37.83 -13.19 3.04
N SER A 138 39.09 -13.77 2.91
CA SER A 138 39.28 -15.20 2.72
C SER A 138 38.80 -15.99 3.92
N ALA A 139 39.15 -15.55 5.15
CA ALA A 139 38.74 -16.22 6.38
C ALA A 139 37.22 -16.15 6.60
N VAL A 140 36.60 -14.98 6.42
CA VAL A 140 35.12 -14.78 6.52
C VAL A 140 34.41 -15.66 5.52
N LEU A 141 34.86 -15.69 4.27
CA LEU A 141 34.27 -16.51 3.21
C LEU A 141 34.42 -18.01 3.49
N GLN A 142 35.57 -18.43 4.01
CA GLN A 142 35.78 -19.82 4.42
C GLN A 142 34.83 -20.23 5.55
N ASP A 143 34.70 -19.41 6.59
CA ASP A 143 33.79 -19.64 7.71
C ASP A 143 32.35 -19.63 7.24
N TRP A 144 31.95 -18.70 6.35
CA TRP A 144 30.61 -18.62 5.75
C TRP A 144 30.23 -19.95 5.08
N ARG A 145 31.12 -20.50 4.28
CA ARG A 145 30.94 -21.80 3.61
C ARG A 145 30.89 -22.97 4.59
N ALA A 146 31.79 -22.97 5.56
CA ALA A 146 31.91 -24.07 6.55
C ALA A 146 30.65 -24.15 7.44
N PHE A 147 30.07 -23.00 7.80
CA PHE A 147 28.93 -22.92 8.70
C PHE A 147 27.60 -22.58 8.00
N ALA A 148 27.56 -22.70 6.67
CA ALA A 148 26.38 -22.33 5.87
C ALA A 148 25.09 -22.99 6.37
N ASP A 149 25.12 -24.30 6.66
CA ASP A 149 23.92 -25.04 7.11
C ASP A 149 23.32 -24.49 8.43
N LYS A 150 24.14 -23.85 9.27
CA LYS A 150 23.69 -23.21 10.50
C LYS A 150 23.24 -21.78 10.28
N ARG A 151 23.96 -21.02 9.42
CA ARG A 151 23.78 -19.58 9.26
C ARG A 151 22.67 -19.22 8.25
N LEU A 152 22.42 -20.07 7.24
CA LEU A 152 21.39 -19.79 6.24
C LEU A 152 19.97 -19.71 6.80
N PRO A 153 19.55 -20.55 7.79
CA PRO A 153 18.26 -20.35 8.46
C PRO A 153 18.13 -19.02 9.21
N GLU A 154 19.22 -18.52 9.80
CA GLU A 154 19.24 -17.19 10.46
C GLU A 154 19.09 -16.07 9.42
N LEU A 155 19.80 -16.17 8.29
CA LEU A 155 19.68 -15.23 7.18
C LEU A 155 18.27 -15.25 6.59
N TYR A 156 17.67 -16.44 6.42
CA TYR A 156 16.29 -16.57 5.95
C TYR A 156 15.29 -15.87 6.88
N LYS A 157 15.44 -16.10 8.19
CA LYS A 157 14.59 -15.42 9.18
C LYS A 157 14.72 -13.90 9.08
N MET A 158 15.95 -13.38 9.02
CA MET A 158 16.21 -11.94 8.88
C MET A 158 15.54 -11.37 7.60
N VAL A 159 15.57 -12.11 6.49
CA VAL A 159 14.90 -11.72 5.25
C VAL A 159 13.37 -11.70 5.41
N MET A 160 12.79 -12.70 6.09
CA MET A 160 11.34 -12.76 6.31
C MET A 160 10.86 -11.70 7.30
N ASP A 161 11.57 -11.45 8.39
CA ASP A 161 11.28 -10.39 9.35
C ASP A 161 11.31 -9.00 8.65
N ARG A 162 12.26 -8.81 7.73
CA ARG A 162 12.37 -7.60 6.90
C ARG A 162 11.19 -7.48 5.89
N LYS A 163 10.83 -8.59 5.23
CA LYS A 163 9.67 -8.66 4.32
C LYS A 163 8.37 -8.28 5.05
N GLU A 164 8.17 -8.77 6.27
CA GLU A 164 7.00 -8.42 7.09
C GLU A 164 6.97 -6.92 7.42
N LYS A 165 8.13 -6.35 7.77
CA LYS A 165 8.23 -4.93 8.17
C LYS A 165 8.11 -3.94 7.01
N PHE A 166 8.74 -4.23 5.86
CA PHE A 166 8.85 -3.28 4.74
C PHE A 166 8.01 -3.67 3.52
N GLY A 167 7.33 -4.80 3.55
CA GLY A 167 6.51 -5.29 2.44
C GLY A 167 7.31 -5.72 1.21
N GLU A 168 6.61 -5.86 0.10
CA GLU A 168 7.16 -6.32 -1.19
C GLU A 168 7.30 -5.12 -2.15
N LEU A 169 8.53 -4.86 -2.64
CA LEU A 169 8.84 -3.73 -3.51
C LEU A 169 7.94 -3.66 -4.75
N ALA A 170 7.69 -4.81 -5.37
CA ALA A 170 6.89 -4.92 -6.59
C ALA A 170 5.42 -4.52 -6.41
N GLN A 171 4.90 -4.53 -5.20
CA GLN A 171 3.48 -4.45 -4.89
C GLN A 171 3.07 -3.15 -4.19
N LEU A 172 4.05 -2.40 -3.70
CA LEU A 172 3.81 -1.18 -2.95
C LEU A 172 3.81 0.05 -3.85
N ILE A 173 2.93 1.01 -3.57
CA ILE A 173 2.89 2.29 -4.28
C ILE A 173 4.00 3.23 -3.79
N GLU A 174 4.37 3.15 -2.53
CA GLU A 174 5.47 3.91 -1.92
C GLU A 174 6.51 2.95 -1.32
N PRO A 175 7.26 2.22 -2.15
CA PRO A 175 8.19 1.21 -1.68
C PRO A 175 9.49 1.80 -1.12
N ASP A 176 10.15 1.04 -0.25
CA ASP A 176 11.54 1.25 0.10
C ASP A 176 12.43 0.48 -0.87
N LEU A 177 13.21 1.18 -1.70
CA LEU A 177 14.02 0.60 -2.78
C LEU A 177 15.10 -0.37 -2.27
N LYS A 178 15.52 -0.22 -1.01
CA LYS A 178 16.58 -1.01 -0.41
C LYS A 178 16.03 -2.13 0.48
N GLU A 179 15.10 -1.81 1.37
CA GLU A 179 14.66 -2.74 2.41
C GLU A 179 13.42 -3.57 2.05
N SER A 180 12.53 -3.12 1.14
CA SER A 180 11.40 -3.94 0.70
C SER A 180 11.87 -5.21 -0.01
N TYR A 181 11.11 -6.32 0.15
CA TYR A 181 11.44 -7.61 -0.47
C TYR A 181 11.40 -7.50 -2.01
N GLY A 182 12.41 -8.01 -2.66
CA GLY A 182 12.67 -7.78 -4.08
C GLY A 182 13.48 -6.51 -4.36
N GLY A 183 14.03 -5.85 -3.32
CA GLY A 183 14.86 -4.65 -3.42
C GLY A 183 16.37 -4.92 -3.45
N LEU A 184 17.14 -3.83 -3.36
CA LEU A 184 18.61 -3.87 -3.48
C LEU A 184 19.28 -4.78 -2.43
N ARG A 185 18.70 -4.89 -1.22
CA ARG A 185 19.26 -5.78 -0.18
C ARG A 185 19.11 -7.25 -0.53
N ASP A 186 18.06 -7.64 -1.26
CA ASP A 186 17.88 -9.04 -1.67
C ASP A 186 18.88 -9.46 -2.73
N VAL A 187 19.36 -8.55 -3.57
CA VAL A 187 20.48 -8.83 -4.48
C VAL A 187 21.75 -9.17 -3.69
N ALA A 188 22.06 -8.43 -2.61
CA ALA A 188 23.18 -8.74 -1.73
C ALA A 188 23.00 -10.09 -1.03
N VAL A 189 21.78 -10.40 -0.56
CA VAL A 189 21.44 -11.71 0.02
C VAL A 189 21.63 -12.84 -0.99
N LEU A 190 21.17 -12.68 -2.23
CA LEU A 190 21.35 -13.67 -3.30
C LEU A 190 22.83 -13.93 -3.60
N ARG A 191 23.66 -12.88 -3.63
CA ARG A 191 25.12 -13.02 -3.77
C ARG A 191 25.72 -13.80 -2.60
N ALA A 192 25.26 -13.56 -1.36
CA ALA A 192 25.70 -14.30 -0.20
C ALA A 192 25.30 -15.79 -0.25
N LEU A 193 24.08 -16.08 -0.75
CA LEU A 193 23.64 -17.46 -0.98
C LEU A 193 24.52 -18.17 -2.00
N ALA A 194 24.85 -17.53 -3.12
CA ALA A 194 25.80 -18.09 -4.09
C ALA A 194 27.20 -18.30 -3.50
N ALA A 195 27.69 -17.32 -2.70
CA ALA A 195 28.99 -17.42 -2.04
C ALA A 195 29.07 -18.57 -1.02
N SER A 196 27.95 -19.06 -0.51
CA SER A 196 27.89 -20.23 0.40
C SER A 196 28.14 -21.58 -0.29
N TRP A 197 28.13 -21.62 -1.63
CA TRP A 197 28.20 -22.82 -2.46
C TRP A 197 27.03 -23.81 -2.27
N LYS A 198 25.93 -23.36 -1.68
CA LYS A 198 24.73 -24.19 -1.51
C LYS A 198 23.76 -24.08 -2.70
N THR A 199 23.90 -23.03 -3.50
CA THR A 199 23.02 -22.74 -4.65
C THR A 199 23.72 -21.82 -5.66
N ASP A 200 23.22 -21.84 -6.89
CA ASP A 200 23.57 -20.88 -7.95
C ASP A 200 22.49 -19.81 -8.11
N ILE A 201 22.88 -18.66 -8.64
CA ILE A 201 22.01 -17.55 -8.97
C ILE A 201 22.21 -17.09 -10.43
N PRO A 202 21.21 -16.49 -11.09
CA PRO A 202 21.36 -15.93 -12.44
C PRO A 202 22.05 -14.56 -12.38
N LYS A 203 23.37 -14.58 -12.16
CA LYS A 203 24.17 -13.39 -11.88
C LYS A 203 23.98 -12.26 -12.90
N ALA A 204 24.00 -12.57 -14.21
CA ALA A 204 23.91 -11.54 -15.25
C ALA A 204 22.57 -10.77 -15.21
N ILE A 205 21.47 -11.48 -15.01
CA ILE A 205 20.12 -10.88 -14.88
C ILE A 205 20.06 -10.00 -13.62
N LEU A 206 20.54 -10.54 -12.50
CA LEU A 206 20.52 -9.81 -11.22
C LEU A 206 21.41 -8.58 -11.22
N ASP A 207 22.56 -8.63 -11.90
CA ASP A 207 23.46 -7.47 -12.02
C ASP A 207 22.80 -6.38 -12.89
N GLU A 208 22.15 -6.73 -14.02
CA GLU A 208 21.40 -5.77 -14.84
C GLU A 208 20.26 -5.09 -14.06
N VAL A 209 19.44 -5.89 -13.38
CA VAL A 209 18.29 -5.38 -12.59
C VAL A 209 18.78 -4.50 -11.44
N ASN A 210 19.86 -4.91 -10.76
CA ASN A 210 20.47 -4.14 -9.68
C ASN A 210 20.93 -2.75 -10.16
N GLU A 211 21.59 -2.67 -11.33
CA GLU A 211 22.02 -1.39 -11.90
C GLU A 211 20.84 -0.45 -12.18
N LYS A 212 19.73 -0.97 -12.73
CA LYS A 212 18.53 -0.18 -13.00
C LYS A 212 17.87 0.31 -11.70
N LEU A 213 17.79 -0.52 -10.65
CA LEU A 213 17.29 -0.07 -9.35
C LEU A 213 18.22 0.94 -8.67
N LEU A 214 19.54 0.81 -8.86
CA LEU A 214 20.50 1.80 -8.41
C LEU A 214 20.34 3.13 -9.15
N ASP A 215 19.94 3.14 -10.44
CA ASP A 215 19.60 4.36 -11.17
C ASP A 215 18.39 5.07 -10.56
N VAL A 216 17.33 4.32 -10.21
CA VAL A 216 16.15 4.87 -9.51
C VAL A 216 16.53 5.45 -8.15
N ARG A 217 17.34 4.73 -7.37
CA ARG A 217 17.85 5.19 -6.08
C ARG A 217 18.71 6.45 -6.20
N ASP A 218 19.54 6.51 -7.21
CA ASP A 218 20.43 7.65 -7.48
C ASP A 218 19.61 8.90 -7.90
N ALA A 219 18.56 8.70 -8.71
CA ALA A 219 17.60 9.75 -9.05
C ALA A 219 16.88 10.28 -7.79
N LEU A 220 16.39 9.39 -6.94
CA LEU A 220 15.71 9.73 -5.69
C LEU A 220 16.63 10.56 -4.77
N HIS A 221 17.87 10.13 -4.56
CA HIS A 221 18.83 10.86 -3.74
C HIS A 221 19.23 12.21 -4.32
N THR A 222 19.22 12.33 -5.65
CA THR A 222 19.49 13.59 -6.34
C THR A 222 18.37 14.60 -6.14
N VAL A 223 17.11 14.12 -6.14
CA VAL A 223 15.91 14.95 -5.95
C VAL A 223 15.77 15.40 -4.50
N LEU A 224 15.93 14.47 -3.55
CA LEU A 224 15.66 14.73 -2.13
C LEU A 224 16.78 15.50 -1.41
N GLU A 225 17.99 15.47 -1.93
CA GLU A 225 19.19 15.95 -1.22
C GLU A 225 19.38 15.32 0.18
N LYS A 226 18.66 14.23 0.45
CA LYS A 226 18.62 13.48 1.71
C LYS A 226 18.82 11.99 1.44
N PRO A 227 19.40 11.25 2.38
CA PRO A 227 19.38 9.80 2.32
C PRO A 227 17.95 9.30 2.66
N SER A 228 17.18 9.00 1.65
CA SER A 228 15.87 8.35 1.78
C SER A 228 15.79 7.21 0.78
N GLU A 229 15.40 6.06 1.25
CA GLU A 229 15.22 4.87 0.42
C GLU A 229 13.76 4.69 0.00
N LYS A 230 12.83 5.46 0.62
CA LYS A 230 11.40 5.37 0.35
C LYS A 230 11.00 6.29 -0.80
N LEU A 231 10.47 5.71 -1.86
CA LEU A 231 9.98 6.39 -3.06
C LEU A 231 8.53 6.83 -2.83
N ILE A 232 8.35 7.97 -2.13
CA ILE A 232 7.03 8.52 -1.81
C ILE A 232 6.37 9.17 -3.03
N ARG A 233 5.03 9.21 -3.08
CA ARG A 233 4.25 9.72 -4.21
C ARG A 233 4.64 11.12 -4.66
N GLN A 234 4.93 12.03 -3.72
CA GLN A 234 5.28 13.40 -4.02
C GLN A 234 6.56 13.53 -4.84
N GLU A 235 7.48 12.58 -4.70
CA GLU A 235 8.79 12.59 -5.36
C GLU A 235 8.78 11.83 -6.70
N GLN A 236 7.83 10.92 -6.89
CA GLN A 236 7.76 10.05 -8.07
C GLN A 236 7.77 10.81 -9.40
N PRO A 237 6.99 11.93 -9.59
CA PRO A 237 7.00 12.64 -10.85
C PRO A 237 8.37 13.24 -11.19
N ILE A 238 9.06 13.80 -10.19
CA ILE A 238 10.39 14.43 -10.40
C ILE A 238 11.46 13.35 -10.62
N VAL A 239 11.36 12.22 -9.91
CA VAL A 239 12.26 11.07 -10.11
C VAL A 239 12.06 10.49 -11.51
N ALA A 240 10.83 10.35 -12.00
CA ALA A 240 10.51 9.90 -13.35
C ALA A 240 11.14 10.83 -14.40
N GLU A 241 10.98 12.14 -14.26
CA GLU A 241 11.59 13.14 -15.14
C GLU A 241 13.12 13.00 -15.18
N LYS A 242 13.77 12.82 -14.02
CA LYS A 242 15.23 12.64 -13.94
C LYS A 242 15.73 11.38 -14.64
N LEU A 243 14.89 10.35 -14.72
CA LEU A 243 15.19 9.10 -15.43
C LEU A 243 14.75 9.13 -16.90
N GLY A 244 14.14 10.23 -17.38
CA GLY A 244 13.63 10.36 -18.74
C GLY A 244 12.38 9.53 -19.02
N LEU A 245 11.60 9.20 -17.97
CA LEU A 245 10.33 8.50 -18.06
C LEU A 245 9.18 9.50 -18.26
N ASN A 246 8.07 9.03 -18.85
CA ASN A 246 6.95 9.90 -19.19
C ASN A 246 6.22 10.46 -17.96
N ASP A 247 6.06 9.63 -16.93
CA ASP A 247 5.29 9.96 -15.73
C ASP A 247 5.64 9.05 -14.55
N ALA A 248 5.01 9.31 -13.40
CA ALA A 248 5.15 8.53 -12.17
C ALA A 248 4.63 7.09 -12.33
N ASP A 249 3.59 6.89 -13.13
CA ASP A 249 2.99 5.57 -13.35
C ASP A 249 3.96 4.65 -14.08
N GLN A 250 4.66 5.17 -15.10
CA GLN A 250 5.72 4.42 -15.78
C GLN A 250 6.85 4.07 -14.81
N LEU A 251 7.27 5.01 -13.96
CA LEU A 251 8.32 4.75 -12.97
C LEU A 251 7.92 3.59 -12.02
N ILE A 252 6.72 3.61 -11.48
CA ILE A 252 6.27 2.54 -10.56
C ILE A 252 6.15 1.20 -11.30
N ARG A 253 5.64 1.17 -12.52
CA ARG A 253 5.60 -0.06 -13.34
C ARG A 253 6.99 -0.64 -13.60
N GLU A 254 7.97 0.21 -13.91
CA GLU A 254 9.36 -0.23 -14.12
C GLU A 254 9.97 -0.77 -12.82
N VAL A 255 9.83 -0.05 -11.70
CA VAL A 255 10.30 -0.50 -10.39
C VAL A 255 9.63 -1.83 -10.00
N SER A 256 8.31 -1.95 -10.19
CA SER A 256 7.57 -3.20 -9.94
C SER A 256 8.11 -4.36 -10.78
N SER A 257 8.35 -4.13 -12.07
CA SER A 257 8.89 -5.15 -12.98
C SER A 257 10.29 -5.63 -12.57
N LEU A 258 11.20 -4.70 -12.23
CA LEU A 258 12.54 -5.03 -11.73
C LEU A 258 12.48 -5.81 -10.42
N ALA A 259 11.62 -5.38 -9.49
CA ALA A 259 11.45 -6.03 -8.20
C ALA A 259 10.89 -7.45 -8.30
N ARG A 260 9.96 -7.71 -9.24
CA ARG A 260 9.43 -9.08 -9.52
C ARG A 260 10.53 -10.03 -9.95
N ILE A 261 11.48 -9.58 -10.75
CA ILE A 261 12.62 -10.41 -11.17
C ILE A 261 13.46 -10.82 -9.95
N ILE A 262 13.81 -9.87 -9.08
CA ILE A 262 14.58 -10.17 -7.86
C ILE A 262 13.78 -11.07 -6.92
N ALA A 263 12.50 -10.78 -6.67
CA ALA A 263 11.64 -11.55 -5.79
C ALA A 263 11.49 -13.01 -6.28
N HIS A 264 11.23 -13.21 -7.57
CA HIS A 264 11.15 -14.54 -8.17
C HIS A 264 12.44 -15.35 -7.95
N HIS A 265 13.59 -14.76 -8.25
CA HIS A 265 14.88 -15.46 -8.05
C HIS A 265 15.21 -15.66 -6.58
N SER A 266 14.76 -14.78 -5.69
CA SER A 266 14.87 -14.97 -4.23
C SER A 266 14.03 -16.16 -3.78
N ASP A 267 12.77 -16.23 -4.17
CA ASP A 267 11.85 -17.31 -3.78
C ASP A 267 12.37 -18.68 -4.26
N VAL A 268 12.77 -18.77 -5.53
CA VAL A 268 13.34 -19.99 -6.13
C VAL A 268 14.63 -20.42 -5.42
N THR A 269 15.51 -19.46 -5.14
CA THR A 269 16.80 -19.73 -4.50
C THR A 269 16.62 -20.20 -3.07
N TRP A 270 15.76 -19.51 -2.28
CA TRP A 270 15.46 -19.91 -0.91
C TRP A 270 14.79 -21.27 -0.82
N HIS A 271 13.88 -21.57 -1.76
CA HIS A 271 13.26 -22.89 -1.80
C HIS A 271 14.31 -24.00 -2.03
N ARG A 272 15.25 -23.80 -2.97
CA ARG A 272 16.36 -24.74 -3.21
C ARG A 272 17.23 -24.94 -1.97
N VAL A 273 17.61 -23.85 -1.30
CA VAL A 273 18.42 -23.89 -0.06
C VAL A 273 17.66 -24.63 1.03
N ASN A 274 16.41 -24.29 1.30
CA ASN A 274 15.62 -24.92 2.36
C ASN A 274 15.34 -26.40 2.10
N SER A 275 15.16 -26.79 0.85
CA SER A 275 14.98 -28.21 0.46
C SER A 275 16.30 -29.01 0.62
N SER A 276 17.45 -28.40 0.34
CA SER A 276 18.77 -29.05 0.48
C SER A 276 19.19 -29.25 1.94
N THR A 277 18.75 -28.37 2.84
CA THR A 277 19.08 -28.43 4.29
C THR A 277 18.21 -29.43 5.05
N LYS A 278 17.04 -29.78 4.56
CA LYS A 278 16.25 -30.90 5.09
C LYS A 278 17.03 -32.20 4.86
N LYS A 279 17.86 -32.61 5.82
CA LYS A 279 18.65 -33.87 5.75
C LYS A 279 17.70 -35.03 5.50
N THR A 280 17.70 -35.52 4.27
CA THR A 280 17.14 -36.83 3.97
C THR A 280 17.91 -37.87 4.73
N GLY A 281 17.32 -38.48 5.77
CA GLY A 281 17.93 -39.60 6.47
C GLY A 281 18.32 -40.71 5.47
N LEU A 282 19.35 -41.49 5.77
CA LEU A 282 19.84 -42.59 4.93
C LEU A 282 18.70 -43.52 4.41
N LEU A 283 17.58 -43.64 5.15
CA LEU A 283 16.41 -44.43 4.82
C LEU A 283 15.54 -43.82 3.70
N THR A 284 15.63 -42.51 3.44
CA THR A 284 14.87 -41.84 2.34
C THR A 284 15.57 -42.03 0.99
N LYS A 285 16.87 -42.26 0.95
CA LYS A 285 17.61 -42.58 -0.29
C LYS A 285 17.27 -43.96 -0.86
N LEU A 286 16.67 -44.86 -0.07
CA LEU A 286 16.22 -46.21 -0.48
C LEU A 286 14.77 -46.25 -0.95
N LYS A 287 13.97 -45.24 -0.70
CA LYS A 287 12.62 -45.08 -1.33
C LYS A 287 12.81 -44.46 -2.70
N GLY A 288 12.53 -45.23 -3.74
CA GLY A 288 12.56 -44.75 -5.12
C GLY A 288 11.73 -43.50 -5.33
N ASP A 289 11.84 -42.95 -6.51
CA ASP A 289 11.21 -41.75 -7.04
C ASP A 289 9.79 -41.51 -6.44
N ASN A 290 9.71 -40.78 -5.33
CA ASN A 290 8.50 -40.67 -4.53
C ASN A 290 7.60 -39.57 -5.15
N ARG A 291 6.90 -39.93 -6.23
CA ARG A 291 5.93 -39.09 -6.88
C ARG A 291 4.54 -39.35 -6.30
N SER A 292 3.96 -38.31 -5.69
CA SER A 292 2.59 -38.40 -5.17
C SER A 292 1.64 -37.61 -6.08
N PRO A 293 0.55 -38.23 -6.55
CA PRO A 293 -0.42 -37.57 -7.43
C PRO A 293 -1.15 -36.44 -6.67
N LEU A 294 -1.36 -35.28 -7.32
CA LEU A 294 -2.19 -34.20 -6.87
C LEU A 294 -3.44 -34.02 -7.71
N ALA A 295 -3.27 -34.04 -9.03
CA ALA A 295 -4.33 -33.94 -10.01
C ALA A 295 -3.94 -34.69 -11.28
N ASP A 296 -4.85 -34.77 -12.26
CA ASP A 296 -4.54 -35.39 -13.54
C ASP A 296 -3.39 -34.71 -14.24
N GLY A 297 -2.34 -35.45 -14.58
CA GLY A 297 -1.08 -34.94 -15.14
C GLY A 297 -0.17 -34.18 -14.16
N VAL A 298 -0.52 -34.10 -12.87
CA VAL A 298 0.20 -33.27 -11.86
C VAL A 298 0.61 -34.12 -10.65
N VAL A 299 1.87 -34.06 -10.27
CA VAL A 299 2.43 -34.80 -9.12
C VAL A 299 3.36 -33.93 -8.28
N VAL A 300 3.56 -34.30 -7.01
CA VAL A 300 4.64 -33.76 -6.18
C VAL A 300 5.87 -34.63 -6.29
N GLN A 301 7.02 -34.01 -6.46
CA GLN A 301 8.34 -34.64 -6.41
C GLN A 301 9.35 -33.68 -5.77
N ASN A 302 10.06 -34.13 -4.73
CA ASN A 302 11.09 -33.35 -4.02
C ASN A 302 10.61 -31.95 -3.56
N ASP A 303 9.45 -31.89 -2.92
CA ASP A 303 8.80 -30.66 -2.42
C ASP A 303 8.44 -29.64 -3.53
N TYR A 304 8.36 -30.09 -4.80
CA TYR A 304 7.88 -29.32 -5.94
C TYR A 304 6.70 -29.99 -6.63
N VAL A 305 5.79 -29.19 -7.14
CA VAL A 305 4.80 -29.62 -8.12
C VAL A 305 5.47 -29.73 -9.48
N VAL A 306 5.33 -30.90 -10.10
CA VAL A 306 5.90 -31.22 -11.42
C VAL A 306 4.87 -31.96 -12.28
N LEU A 307 5.13 -32.06 -13.58
CA LEU A 307 4.30 -32.85 -14.49
C LEU A 307 4.49 -34.34 -14.24
N ALA A 308 3.39 -35.11 -14.34
CA ALA A 308 3.43 -36.55 -14.40
C ALA A 308 4.24 -37.04 -15.63
N ARG A 309 4.76 -38.27 -15.60
CA ARG A 309 5.62 -38.78 -16.69
C ARG A 309 4.89 -38.90 -18.01
N ASP A 310 3.60 -39.18 -17.94
CA ASP A 310 2.68 -39.37 -19.07
C ASP A 310 1.92 -38.11 -19.47
N ALA A 311 2.09 -37.01 -18.71
CA ALA A 311 1.50 -35.71 -19.04
C ALA A 311 2.01 -35.20 -20.39
N LYS A 312 1.09 -34.71 -21.22
CA LYS A 312 1.34 -34.17 -22.55
C LYS A 312 0.86 -32.73 -22.63
N PRO A 313 1.67 -31.76 -22.17
CA PRO A 313 1.28 -30.34 -22.15
C PRO A 313 0.78 -29.86 -23.52
N GLU A 314 1.40 -30.32 -24.60
CA GLU A 314 1.09 -29.97 -25.98
C GLU A 314 -0.29 -30.41 -26.46
N LYS A 315 -1.01 -31.24 -25.66
CA LYS A 315 -2.35 -31.77 -25.98
C LYS A 315 -3.41 -31.36 -24.96
N ASP A 316 -3.02 -30.74 -23.87
CA ASP A 316 -3.91 -30.42 -22.76
C ASP A 316 -3.79 -28.91 -22.39
N PRO A 317 -4.60 -28.07 -23.01
CA PRO A 317 -4.55 -26.62 -22.77
C PRO A 317 -4.91 -26.24 -21.34
N SER A 318 -5.68 -27.07 -20.62
CA SER A 318 -6.10 -26.82 -19.23
C SER A 318 -5.04 -27.19 -18.19
N LEU A 319 -4.01 -27.97 -18.59
CA LEU A 319 -3.02 -28.51 -17.66
C LEU A 319 -2.31 -27.44 -16.83
N GLY A 320 -2.04 -26.28 -17.42
CA GLY A 320 -1.39 -25.18 -16.72
C GLY A 320 -2.22 -24.64 -15.56
N LEU A 321 -3.52 -24.39 -15.78
CA LEU A 321 -4.43 -23.94 -14.72
C LEU A 321 -4.66 -25.01 -13.67
N ARG A 322 -4.79 -26.28 -14.09
CA ARG A 322 -4.94 -27.43 -13.18
C ARG A 322 -3.71 -27.58 -12.28
N LEU A 323 -2.52 -27.44 -12.85
CA LEU A 323 -1.26 -27.50 -12.10
C LEU A 323 -1.14 -26.32 -11.13
N ALA A 324 -1.49 -25.11 -11.54
CA ALA A 324 -1.50 -23.93 -10.68
C ALA A 324 -2.46 -24.09 -9.50
N ALA A 325 -3.70 -24.56 -9.75
CA ALA A 325 -4.68 -24.83 -8.70
C ALA A 325 -4.19 -25.90 -7.71
N ALA A 326 -3.69 -27.03 -8.23
CA ALA A 326 -3.17 -28.11 -7.40
C ALA A 326 -1.95 -27.67 -6.55
N SER A 327 -1.10 -26.82 -7.12
CA SER A 327 0.04 -26.23 -6.42
C SER A 327 -0.42 -25.33 -5.27
N ALA A 328 -1.33 -24.40 -5.54
CA ALA A 328 -1.85 -23.48 -4.54
C ALA A 328 -2.59 -24.21 -3.40
N GLN A 329 -3.38 -25.24 -3.72
CA GLN A 329 -4.11 -26.03 -2.73
C GLN A 329 -3.19 -26.90 -1.86
N SER A 330 -2.12 -27.44 -2.43
CA SER A 330 -1.18 -28.31 -1.71
C SER A 330 -0.13 -27.55 -0.92
N GLY A 331 0.10 -26.28 -1.22
CA GLY A 331 1.14 -25.43 -0.64
C GLY A 331 2.56 -25.71 -1.15
N TYR A 332 2.71 -26.58 -2.17
CA TYR A 332 4.00 -26.82 -2.82
C TYR A 332 4.20 -25.84 -3.99
N LEU A 333 5.43 -25.31 -4.13
CA LEU A 333 5.79 -24.45 -5.25
C LEU A 333 5.92 -25.25 -6.56
N ILE A 334 5.65 -24.61 -7.68
CA ILE A 334 5.87 -25.18 -9.00
C ILE A 334 7.37 -25.19 -9.30
N SER A 335 7.88 -26.31 -9.84
CA SER A 335 9.27 -26.38 -10.26
C SER A 335 9.54 -25.39 -11.41
N PRO A 336 10.66 -24.62 -11.37
CA PRO A 336 11.02 -23.71 -12.46
C PRO A 336 11.08 -24.37 -13.84
N HIS A 337 11.62 -25.59 -13.91
CA HIS A 337 11.66 -26.37 -15.16
C HIS A 337 10.25 -26.75 -15.65
N THR A 338 9.32 -27.03 -14.72
CA THR A 338 7.92 -27.29 -15.09
C THR A 338 7.25 -26.04 -15.62
N LEU A 339 7.47 -24.87 -15.00
CA LEU A 339 6.96 -23.58 -15.49
C LEU A 339 7.49 -23.26 -16.90
N GLU A 340 8.80 -23.39 -17.11
CA GLU A 340 9.42 -23.17 -18.41
C GLU A 340 8.85 -24.09 -19.49
N ARG A 341 8.70 -25.38 -19.17
CA ARG A 341 8.09 -26.35 -20.09
C ARG A 341 6.64 -25.99 -20.41
N LEU A 342 5.82 -25.66 -19.41
CA LEU A 342 4.42 -25.26 -19.63
C LEU A 342 4.34 -23.95 -20.46
N ALA A 343 5.17 -22.96 -20.16
CA ALA A 343 5.19 -21.71 -20.90
C ALA A 343 5.49 -21.91 -22.40
N ASN A 344 6.33 -22.91 -22.73
CA ASN A 344 6.72 -23.21 -24.11
C ASN A 344 5.76 -24.17 -24.82
N ASP A 345 5.25 -25.21 -24.13
CA ASP A 345 4.57 -26.34 -24.75
C ASP A 345 3.05 -26.23 -24.69
N LEU A 346 2.46 -25.42 -23.77
CA LEU A 346 0.99 -25.33 -23.66
C LEU A 346 0.40 -24.65 -24.91
N PRO A 347 -0.61 -25.27 -25.54
CA PRO A 347 -1.42 -24.59 -26.54
C PRO A 347 -2.29 -23.52 -25.91
N GLU A 348 -2.79 -22.59 -26.72
CA GLU A 348 -3.77 -21.60 -26.29
C GLU A 348 -5.07 -22.30 -25.82
N LEU A 349 -5.71 -21.71 -24.81
CA LEU A 349 -7.04 -22.12 -24.39
C LEU A 349 -8.04 -21.84 -25.50
N THR A 350 -8.92 -22.80 -25.78
CA THR A 350 -10.04 -22.59 -26.71
C THR A 350 -10.98 -21.52 -26.14
N ILE A 351 -11.67 -20.79 -27.01
CA ILE A 351 -12.72 -19.85 -26.62
C ILE A 351 -14.06 -20.47 -27.05
N PRO A 352 -14.99 -20.67 -26.09
CA PRO A 352 -14.85 -20.51 -24.63
C PRO A 352 -13.88 -21.53 -24.02
N TRP A 353 -13.35 -21.19 -22.84
CA TRP A 353 -12.47 -22.07 -22.06
C TRP A 353 -13.16 -23.41 -21.79
N PRO A 354 -12.41 -24.53 -21.80
CA PRO A 354 -12.92 -25.81 -21.31
C PRO A 354 -13.38 -25.70 -19.85
N THR A 355 -14.39 -26.49 -19.49
CA THR A 355 -14.96 -26.46 -18.13
C THR A 355 -13.89 -26.70 -17.05
N ASP A 356 -12.99 -27.65 -17.27
CA ASP A 356 -11.92 -27.97 -16.33
C ASP A 356 -10.89 -26.87 -16.20
N ALA A 357 -10.66 -26.07 -17.24
CA ALA A 357 -9.82 -24.84 -17.16
C ALA A 357 -10.49 -23.76 -16.30
N LYS A 358 -11.78 -23.50 -16.56
CA LYS A 358 -12.57 -22.55 -15.75
C LYS A 358 -12.63 -22.97 -14.28
N ASP A 359 -12.95 -24.24 -14.02
CA ASP A 359 -13.06 -24.77 -12.66
C ASP A 359 -11.71 -24.75 -11.92
N SER A 360 -10.61 -25.06 -12.64
CA SER A 360 -9.26 -24.92 -12.10
C SER A 360 -8.89 -23.48 -11.78
N PHE A 361 -9.30 -22.53 -12.62
CA PHE A 361 -9.09 -21.10 -12.36
C PHE A 361 -9.83 -20.63 -11.10
N VAL A 362 -11.11 -20.97 -10.97
CA VAL A 362 -11.90 -20.68 -9.75
C VAL A 362 -11.27 -21.35 -8.53
N SER A 363 -10.82 -22.59 -8.66
CA SER A 363 -10.13 -23.32 -7.59
C SER A 363 -8.80 -22.67 -7.17
N LEU A 364 -8.05 -22.12 -8.13
CA LEU A 364 -6.85 -21.32 -7.86
C LEU A 364 -7.18 -20.08 -7.04
N LEU A 365 -8.21 -19.32 -7.41
CA LEU A 365 -8.67 -18.15 -6.67
C LEU A 365 -9.13 -18.49 -5.25
N GLY A 366 -9.76 -19.67 -5.09
CA GLY A 366 -10.21 -20.21 -3.80
C GLY A 366 -9.11 -20.75 -2.89
N SER A 367 -7.83 -20.62 -3.24
CA SER A 367 -6.71 -21.16 -2.45
C SER A 367 -6.21 -20.27 -1.32
N GLY A 368 -6.86 -19.14 -1.06
CA GLY A 368 -6.47 -18.19 -0.01
C GLY A 368 -5.08 -17.61 -0.24
N ARG A 369 -4.29 -17.48 0.82
CA ARG A 369 -2.94 -16.86 0.76
C ARG A 369 -1.96 -17.56 -0.19
N GLN A 370 -2.15 -18.83 -0.49
CA GLN A 370 -1.32 -19.57 -1.43
C GLN A 370 -1.51 -19.13 -2.88
N LEU A 371 -2.57 -18.39 -3.18
CA LEU A 371 -2.78 -17.75 -4.49
C LEU A 371 -1.56 -16.90 -4.90
N ILE A 372 -1.04 -16.05 -4.00
CA ILE A 372 0.01 -15.06 -4.33
C ILE A 372 1.28 -15.71 -4.88
N PRO A 373 1.99 -16.60 -4.17
CA PRO A 373 3.26 -17.15 -4.66
C PRO A 373 3.08 -17.94 -5.95
N ILE A 374 1.93 -18.59 -6.13
CA ILE A 374 1.66 -19.36 -7.35
C ILE A 374 1.32 -18.41 -8.51
N TRP A 375 0.47 -17.41 -8.28
CA TRP A 375 0.16 -16.39 -9.29
C TRP A 375 1.43 -15.68 -9.77
N GLU A 376 2.28 -15.20 -8.87
CA GLU A 376 3.54 -14.53 -9.22
C GLU A 376 4.46 -15.45 -10.03
N SER A 377 4.52 -16.74 -9.70
CA SER A 377 5.35 -17.71 -10.44
C SER A 377 4.85 -17.94 -11.87
N ILE A 378 3.54 -18.13 -12.06
CA ILE A 378 2.93 -18.34 -13.38
C ILE A 378 2.88 -17.04 -14.20
N ASP A 379 2.75 -15.89 -13.54
CA ASP A 379 2.81 -14.58 -14.18
C ASP A 379 4.24 -14.27 -14.67
N PHE A 380 5.24 -14.56 -13.85
CA PHE A 380 6.65 -14.45 -14.23
C PHE A 380 6.99 -15.33 -15.45
N ALA A 381 6.38 -16.50 -15.55
CA ALA A 381 6.51 -17.39 -16.72
C ALA A 381 5.68 -16.92 -17.94
N GLY A 382 4.97 -15.80 -17.87
CA GLY A 382 4.16 -15.23 -18.95
C GLY A 382 2.83 -15.96 -19.21
N MET A 383 2.46 -16.89 -18.34
CA MET A 383 1.24 -17.70 -18.55
C MET A 383 -0.04 -16.90 -18.27
N ILE A 384 -0.01 -15.97 -17.31
CA ILE A 384 -1.16 -15.08 -17.03
C ILE A 384 -1.48 -14.23 -18.25
N SER A 385 -0.49 -13.62 -18.90
CA SER A 385 -0.71 -12.82 -20.12
C SER A 385 -1.26 -13.64 -21.29
N LYS A 386 -0.91 -14.92 -21.38
CA LYS A 386 -1.49 -15.85 -22.40
C LYS A 386 -2.96 -16.15 -22.13
N TRP A 387 -3.36 -16.38 -20.87
CA TRP A 387 -4.73 -16.70 -20.49
C TRP A 387 -5.63 -15.48 -20.38
N LEU A 388 -5.08 -14.38 -19.85
CA LEU A 388 -5.76 -13.13 -19.53
C LEU A 388 -4.92 -11.95 -20.04
N PRO A 389 -4.89 -11.66 -21.37
CA PRO A 389 -4.10 -10.56 -21.91
C PRO A 389 -4.43 -9.20 -21.28
N ILE A 390 -5.67 -9.02 -20.80
CA ILE A 390 -6.10 -7.80 -20.13
C ILE A 390 -5.33 -7.53 -18.81
N TRP A 391 -4.74 -8.57 -18.20
CA TRP A 391 -3.98 -8.46 -16.96
C TRP A 391 -2.75 -7.54 -17.09
N ASP A 392 -2.16 -7.47 -18.28
CA ASP A 392 -1.00 -6.60 -18.56
C ASP A 392 -1.29 -5.11 -18.31
N ARG A 393 -2.56 -4.72 -18.41
CA ARG A 393 -3.01 -3.35 -18.13
C ARG A 393 -2.88 -2.98 -16.65
N VAL A 394 -3.21 -3.90 -15.77
CA VAL A 394 -3.24 -3.67 -14.31
C VAL A 394 -1.94 -4.08 -13.61
N ARG A 395 -1.09 -4.88 -14.28
CA ARG A 395 0.20 -5.33 -13.72
C ARG A 395 1.09 -4.15 -13.33
N GLY A 396 1.44 -4.06 -12.03
CA GLY A 396 2.25 -2.98 -11.47
C GLY A 396 1.64 -1.59 -11.63
N CYS A 397 0.32 -1.48 -11.92
CA CYS A 397 -0.36 -0.21 -12.08
C CYS A 397 -0.55 0.46 -10.72
N PRO A 398 -0.03 1.69 -10.50
CA PRO A 398 -0.28 2.41 -9.26
C PRO A 398 -1.74 2.85 -9.16
N GLN A 399 -2.20 3.11 -7.96
CA GLN A 399 -3.54 3.62 -7.69
C GLN A 399 -3.49 5.10 -7.29
N SER A 400 -4.38 5.92 -7.82
CA SER A 400 -4.41 7.38 -7.57
C SER A 400 -4.83 7.72 -6.14
N SER A 401 -5.75 6.96 -5.56
CA SER A 401 -6.28 7.19 -4.21
C SER A 401 -5.24 6.87 -3.13
N GLN A 402 -5.15 7.74 -2.12
CA GLN A 402 -4.20 7.62 -1.01
C GLN A 402 -4.55 6.51 -0.01
N VAL A 403 -5.76 5.96 -0.07
CA VAL A 403 -6.19 4.88 0.83
C VAL A 403 -5.62 3.52 0.45
N HIS A 404 -5.18 3.36 -0.80
CA HIS A 404 -4.57 2.13 -1.28
C HIS A 404 -3.07 2.09 -1.01
N SER A 405 -2.60 0.95 -0.52
CA SER A 405 -1.18 0.69 -0.29
C SER A 405 -0.54 -0.11 -1.42
N PHE A 406 -1.35 -0.86 -2.18
CA PHE A 406 -0.90 -1.79 -3.21
C PHE A 406 -1.18 -1.30 -4.63
N THR A 407 -0.40 -1.81 -5.59
CA THR A 407 -0.70 -1.74 -7.03
C THR A 407 -2.03 -2.40 -7.34
N VAL A 408 -2.66 -2.06 -8.48
CA VAL A 408 -3.99 -2.57 -8.85
C VAL A 408 -4.00 -4.10 -8.89
N ASP A 409 -3.06 -4.73 -9.56
CA ASP A 409 -2.96 -6.19 -9.68
C ASP A 409 -2.83 -6.89 -8.32
N ARG A 410 -2.02 -6.34 -7.40
CA ARG A 410 -1.92 -6.90 -6.05
C ARG A 410 -3.21 -6.70 -5.26
N HIS A 411 -3.82 -5.55 -5.35
CA HIS A 411 -5.11 -5.28 -4.72
C HIS A 411 -6.19 -6.28 -5.19
N LEU A 412 -6.28 -6.56 -6.49
CA LEU A 412 -7.20 -7.55 -7.05
C LEU A 412 -6.98 -8.96 -6.45
N LEU A 413 -5.72 -9.39 -6.32
CA LEU A 413 -5.39 -10.66 -5.68
C LEU A 413 -5.73 -10.67 -4.18
N GLU A 414 -5.42 -9.61 -3.43
CA GLU A 414 -5.76 -9.49 -2.02
C GLU A 414 -7.28 -9.46 -1.79
N THR A 415 -8.04 -8.85 -2.72
CA THR A 415 -9.51 -8.86 -2.69
C THR A 415 -10.06 -10.28 -2.91
N ALA A 416 -9.52 -11.02 -3.89
CA ALA A 416 -9.90 -12.42 -4.12
C ALA A 416 -9.56 -13.31 -2.90
N ILE A 417 -8.41 -13.09 -2.25
CA ILE A 417 -8.03 -13.79 -1.02
C ILE A 417 -9.00 -13.46 0.11
N SER A 418 -9.35 -12.19 0.28
CA SER A 418 -10.28 -11.76 1.32
C SER A 418 -11.68 -12.30 1.10
N ALA A 419 -12.12 -12.40 -0.17
CA ALA A 419 -13.40 -12.96 -0.57
C ALA A 419 -13.58 -14.45 -0.17
N ASN A 420 -12.48 -15.19 -0.03
CA ASN A 420 -12.55 -16.59 0.44
C ASN A 420 -13.23 -16.73 1.80
N ASN A 421 -13.16 -15.72 2.67
CA ASN A 421 -13.80 -15.74 3.98
C ASN A 421 -15.34 -15.73 3.88
N PHE A 422 -15.89 -15.30 2.77
CA PHE A 422 -17.33 -15.08 2.54
C PHE A 422 -17.94 -16.11 1.56
N THR A 423 -17.19 -17.10 1.10
CA THR A 423 -17.66 -18.12 0.14
C THR A 423 -18.80 -18.97 0.67
N ARG A 424 -19.00 -19.05 1.99
CA ARG A 424 -20.10 -19.78 2.63
C ARG A 424 -21.35 -18.92 2.85
N ASP A 425 -21.23 -17.61 2.67
CA ASP A 425 -22.28 -16.64 2.96
C ASP A 425 -23.05 -16.25 1.69
N VAL A 426 -22.62 -16.77 0.52
CA VAL A 426 -23.22 -16.46 -0.78
C VAL A 426 -23.60 -17.74 -1.53
N SER A 427 -24.62 -17.63 -2.38
CA SER A 427 -25.12 -18.75 -3.20
C SER A 427 -24.16 -19.14 -4.33
N ARG A 428 -23.32 -18.20 -4.80
CA ARG A 428 -22.40 -18.38 -5.94
C ARG A 428 -20.96 -17.95 -5.58
N PRO A 429 -20.23 -18.77 -4.79
CA PRO A 429 -18.85 -18.47 -4.40
C PRO A 429 -17.88 -18.35 -5.58
N ASP A 430 -18.12 -19.05 -6.66
CA ASP A 430 -17.36 -18.95 -7.91
C ASP A 430 -17.43 -17.55 -8.51
N LEU A 431 -18.63 -16.96 -8.58
CA LEU A 431 -18.83 -15.60 -9.09
C LEU A 431 -18.26 -14.56 -8.14
N LEU A 432 -18.33 -14.78 -6.81
CA LEU A 432 -17.71 -13.91 -5.85
C LEU A 432 -16.19 -13.83 -6.06
N LEU A 433 -15.52 -14.96 -6.17
CA LEU A 433 -14.05 -15.02 -6.35
C LEU A 433 -13.61 -14.36 -7.67
N VAL A 434 -14.30 -14.67 -8.77
CA VAL A 434 -13.99 -14.11 -10.09
C VAL A 434 -14.32 -12.60 -10.12
N GLY A 435 -15.47 -12.20 -9.59
CA GLY A 435 -15.85 -10.79 -9.44
C GLY A 435 -14.84 -10.00 -8.61
N SER A 436 -14.34 -10.60 -7.52
CA SER A 436 -13.31 -9.99 -6.67
C SER A 436 -11.98 -9.81 -7.40
N LEU A 437 -11.57 -10.75 -8.24
CA LEU A 437 -10.36 -10.60 -9.05
C LEU A 437 -10.49 -9.51 -10.11
N PHE A 438 -11.68 -9.25 -10.62
CA PHE A 438 -11.87 -8.34 -11.74
C PHE A 438 -12.60 -7.02 -11.42
N HIS A 439 -13.00 -6.77 -10.15
CA HIS A 439 -13.82 -5.60 -9.83
C HIS A 439 -13.20 -4.26 -10.28
N ASP A 440 -11.88 -4.16 -10.24
CA ASP A 440 -11.08 -2.98 -10.60
C ASP A 440 -10.30 -3.13 -11.92
N ILE A 441 -10.63 -4.11 -12.76
CA ILE A 441 -9.91 -4.40 -14.01
C ILE A 441 -9.95 -3.24 -15.02
N GLY A 442 -10.91 -2.34 -14.88
CA GLY A 442 -11.02 -1.12 -15.69
C GLY A 442 -10.04 -0.02 -15.31
N LYS A 443 -9.33 -0.12 -14.19
CA LYS A 443 -8.32 0.88 -13.79
C LYS A 443 -7.17 0.99 -14.79
N GLY A 444 -6.51 2.15 -14.82
CA GLY A 444 -5.44 2.47 -15.77
C GLY A 444 -5.96 2.93 -17.15
N GLY A 445 -7.24 3.20 -17.31
CA GLY A 445 -7.88 3.78 -18.49
C GLY A 445 -8.27 5.24 -18.32
N LEU A 446 -8.94 5.77 -19.36
CA LEU A 446 -9.41 7.17 -19.41
C LEU A 446 -10.87 7.34 -18.99
N LYS A 447 -11.66 6.26 -19.00
CA LYS A 447 -13.07 6.24 -18.64
C LYS A 447 -13.24 5.98 -17.14
N ASP A 448 -14.48 6.07 -16.65
CA ASP A 448 -14.83 5.52 -15.35
C ASP A 448 -14.48 4.04 -15.30
N HIS A 449 -13.73 3.64 -14.27
CA HIS A 449 -13.17 2.27 -14.20
C HIS A 449 -14.22 1.19 -13.98
N SER A 450 -15.37 1.52 -13.35
CA SER A 450 -16.46 0.58 -13.14
C SER A 450 -17.18 0.26 -14.45
N ASP A 451 -17.45 1.30 -15.25
CA ASP A 451 -18.08 1.14 -16.57
C ASP A 451 -17.12 0.46 -17.55
N GLU A 452 -15.84 0.86 -17.56
CA GLU A 452 -14.83 0.23 -18.42
C GLU A 452 -14.59 -1.22 -18.03
N GLY A 453 -14.54 -1.52 -16.73
CA GLY A 453 -14.45 -2.88 -16.20
C GLY A 453 -15.64 -3.75 -16.62
N ALA A 454 -16.85 -3.22 -16.54
CA ALA A 454 -18.06 -3.90 -16.99
C ALA A 454 -18.01 -4.22 -18.50
N GLU A 455 -17.55 -3.27 -19.35
CA GLU A 455 -17.35 -3.51 -20.79
C GLU A 455 -16.34 -4.64 -21.04
N ILE A 456 -15.25 -4.68 -20.28
CA ILE A 456 -14.24 -5.75 -20.35
C ILE A 456 -14.87 -7.10 -19.97
N ILE A 457 -15.56 -7.18 -18.84
CA ILE A 457 -16.15 -8.44 -18.34
C ILE A 457 -17.25 -8.96 -19.26
N ARG A 458 -18.03 -8.09 -19.88
CA ARG A 458 -19.07 -8.48 -20.87
C ARG A 458 -18.49 -9.36 -22.00
N SER A 459 -17.24 -9.11 -22.41
CA SER A 459 -16.55 -9.92 -23.41
C SER A 459 -15.73 -11.06 -22.80
N LEU A 460 -15.08 -10.83 -21.65
CA LEU A 460 -14.16 -11.76 -21.04
C LEU A 460 -14.87 -12.96 -20.38
N ALA A 461 -15.96 -12.75 -19.66
CA ALA A 461 -16.63 -13.83 -18.93
C ALA A 461 -17.16 -14.96 -19.86
N PRO A 462 -17.81 -14.68 -21.01
CA PRO A 462 -18.15 -15.71 -21.98
C PRO A 462 -16.91 -16.43 -22.55
N HIS A 463 -15.80 -15.70 -22.79
CA HIS A 463 -14.54 -16.33 -23.24
C HIS A 463 -13.99 -17.31 -22.19
N MET A 464 -14.13 -17.00 -20.91
CA MET A 464 -13.75 -17.87 -19.80
C MET A 464 -14.72 -19.06 -19.58
N GLY A 465 -15.77 -19.18 -20.37
CA GLY A 465 -16.73 -20.31 -20.33
C GLY A 465 -17.85 -20.11 -19.30
N PHE A 466 -18.13 -18.89 -18.84
CA PHE A 466 -19.34 -18.59 -18.07
C PHE A 466 -20.55 -18.50 -19.00
N ASN A 467 -21.71 -19.00 -18.56
CA ASN A 467 -22.96 -18.88 -19.29
C ASN A 467 -23.47 -17.42 -19.31
N ALA A 468 -24.54 -17.15 -20.05
CA ALA A 468 -25.05 -15.79 -20.23
C ALA A 468 -25.52 -15.12 -18.91
N GLU A 469 -26.12 -15.89 -18.00
CA GLU A 469 -26.61 -15.41 -16.70
C GLU A 469 -25.44 -15.08 -15.77
N ASP A 470 -24.49 -16.00 -15.65
CA ASP A 470 -23.28 -15.79 -14.85
C ASP A 470 -22.43 -14.63 -15.38
N SER A 471 -22.30 -14.53 -16.71
CA SER A 471 -21.57 -13.42 -17.35
C SER A 471 -22.21 -12.05 -17.05
N LYS A 472 -23.55 -11.98 -17.08
CA LYS A 472 -24.30 -10.77 -16.71
C LYS A 472 -24.13 -10.43 -15.23
N THR A 473 -24.12 -11.44 -14.36
CA THR A 473 -23.89 -11.25 -12.92
C THR A 473 -22.49 -10.71 -12.66
N LEU A 474 -21.45 -11.25 -13.30
CA LEU A 474 -20.08 -10.76 -13.19
C LEU A 474 -19.93 -9.33 -13.71
N GLU A 475 -20.53 -9.00 -14.88
CA GLU A 475 -20.57 -7.65 -15.43
C GLU A 475 -21.15 -6.66 -14.43
N ARG A 476 -22.30 -6.99 -13.83
CA ARG A 476 -22.98 -6.15 -12.84
C ARG A 476 -22.20 -6.02 -11.53
N LEU A 477 -21.54 -7.09 -11.07
CA LEU A 477 -20.68 -7.03 -9.88
C LEU A 477 -19.55 -6.02 -10.08
N VAL A 478 -18.89 -6.04 -11.24
CA VAL A 478 -17.85 -5.08 -11.58
C VAL A 478 -18.42 -3.66 -11.74
N GLN A 479 -19.54 -3.51 -12.43
CA GLN A 479 -20.17 -2.21 -12.64
C GLN A 479 -20.62 -1.55 -11.34
N HIS A 480 -21.10 -2.33 -10.38
CA HIS A 480 -21.71 -1.83 -9.15
C HIS A 480 -20.87 -2.05 -7.88
N HIS A 481 -19.58 -2.41 -8.01
CA HIS A 481 -18.77 -2.71 -6.82
C HIS A 481 -18.66 -1.53 -5.83
N LEU A 482 -18.76 -0.28 -6.29
CA LEU A 482 -18.76 0.92 -5.46
C LEU A 482 -20.16 1.33 -4.98
N LEU A 483 -21.25 0.68 -5.44
CA LEU A 483 -22.62 1.10 -5.13
C LEU A 483 -22.91 1.16 -3.65
N LEU A 484 -22.59 0.09 -2.91
CA LEU A 484 -22.88 0.02 -1.48
C LEU A 484 -22.03 1.00 -0.65
N PRO A 485 -20.69 1.03 -0.79
CA PRO A 485 -19.89 1.96 -0.01
C PRO A 485 -20.20 3.43 -0.32
N GLU A 486 -20.38 3.77 -1.60
CA GLU A 486 -20.73 5.15 -1.97
C GLU A 486 -22.12 5.58 -1.49
N THR A 487 -23.11 4.68 -1.59
CA THR A 487 -24.44 5.01 -1.10
C THR A 487 -24.47 5.16 0.41
N ALA A 488 -23.85 4.20 1.14
CA ALA A 488 -23.85 4.23 2.60
C ALA A 488 -23.12 5.44 3.19
N THR A 489 -22.08 5.93 2.52
CA THR A 489 -21.25 7.04 3.04
C THR A 489 -21.60 8.42 2.47
N LYS A 490 -22.38 8.46 1.38
CA LYS A 490 -22.70 9.73 0.69
C LYS A 490 -24.20 10.00 0.60
N ARG A 491 -25.07 9.11 1.09
CA ARG A 491 -26.53 9.26 0.99
C ARG A 491 -27.21 9.11 2.34
N ASP A 492 -28.29 9.86 2.54
CA ASP A 492 -29.14 9.69 3.69
C ASP A 492 -29.92 8.36 3.56
N LEU A 493 -29.66 7.43 4.45
CA LEU A 493 -30.33 6.12 4.45
C LEU A 493 -31.81 6.22 4.88
N ASP A 494 -32.21 7.32 5.51
CA ASP A 494 -33.61 7.56 5.91
C ASP A 494 -34.45 8.13 4.75
N ASP A 495 -33.80 8.56 3.65
CA ASP A 495 -34.50 8.96 2.43
C ASP A 495 -34.95 7.71 1.65
N PRO A 496 -36.28 7.52 1.39
CA PRO A 496 -36.80 6.36 0.67
C PRO A 496 -36.21 6.18 -0.74
N LEU A 497 -35.85 7.29 -1.42
CA LEU A 497 -35.25 7.22 -2.75
C LEU A 497 -33.86 6.58 -2.71
N THR A 498 -33.10 6.77 -1.63
CA THR A 498 -31.80 6.13 -1.46
C THR A 498 -31.94 4.61 -1.53
N ILE A 499 -32.84 4.04 -0.74
CA ILE A 499 -33.06 2.59 -0.72
C ILE A 499 -33.60 2.09 -2.06
N LYS A 500 -34.62 2.79 -2.61
CA LYS A 500 -35.21 2.42 -3.90
C LYS A 500 -34.20 2.42 -5.04
N SER A 501 -33.32 3.41 -5.10
CA SER A 501 -32.27 3.49 -6.13
C SER A 501 -31.27 2.31 -6.08
N VAL A 502 -31.00 1.79 -4.89
CA VAL A 502 -30.16 0.58 -4.73
C VAL A 502 -30.94 -0.66 -5.13
N VAL A 503 -32.20 -0.80 -4.70
CA VAL A 503 -33.07 -1.94 -5.08
C VAL A 503 -33.19 -2.06 -6.61
N GLU A 504 -33.40 -0.94 -7.33
CA GLU A 504 -33.49 -0.94 -8.79
C GLU A 504 -32.22 -1.43 -9.49
N LYS A 505 -31.04 -1.19 -8.87
CA LYS A 505 -29.75 -1.67 -9.40
C LYS A 505 -29.42 -3.08 -8.99
N VAL A 506 -29.84 -3.50 -7.80
CA VAL A 506 -29.50 -4.81 -7.22
C VAL A 506 -30.48 -5.89 -7.68
N GLU A 507 -31.79 -5.58 -7.75
CA GLU A 507 -32.90 -6.41 -8.19
C GLU A 507 -33.21 -7.64 -7.31
N THR A 508 -32.19 -8.39 -6.87
CA THR A 508 -32.34 -9.66 -6.13
C THR A 508 -31.52 -9.70 -4.86
N GLU A 509 -31.98 -10.49 -3.89
CA GLU A 509 -31.27 -10.72 -2.64
C GLU A 509 -29.92 -11.43 -2.87
N ASP A 510 -29.88 -12.43 -3.75
CA ASP A 510 -28.65 -13.16 -4.06
C ASP A 510 -27.56 -12.26 -4.64
N PHE A 511 -27.95 -11.31 -5.51
CA PHE A 511 -26.99 -10.35 -6.04
C PHE A 511 -26.54 -9.34 -4.98
N LEU A 512 -27.43 -8.90 -4.08
CA LEU A 512 -27.10 -8.05 -2.95
C LEU A 512 -26.06 -8.72 -2.02
N GLU A 513 -26.23 -10.02 -1.74
CA GLU A 513 -25.31 -10.78 -0.90
C GLU A 513 -23.93 -10.91 -1.55
N LEU A 514 -23.88 -11.18 -2.86
CA LEU A 514 -22.63 -11.20 -3.62
C LEU A 514 -21.93 -9.82 -3.60
N LEU A 515 -22.67 -8.76 -3.86
CA LEU A 515 -22.15 -7.41 -3.89
C LEU A 515 -21.65 -6.96 -2.50
N HIS A 516 -22.38 -7.32 -1.45
CA HIS A 516 -21.99 -7.03 -0.07
C HIS A 516 -20.71 -7.77 0.32
N ALA A 517 -20.62 -9.06 0.01
CA ALA A 517 -19.42 -9.86 0.26
C ALA A 517 -18.20 -9.30 -0.48
N LEU A 518 -18.36 -8.90 -1.75
CA LEU A 518 -17.32 -8.22 -2.54
C LEU A 518 -16.91 -6.89 -1.88
N THR A 519 -17.87 -6.07 -1.46
CA THR A 519 -17.60 -4.78 -0.81
C THR A 519 -16.76 -4.94 0.47
N ILE A 520 -17.08 -5.95 1.30
CA ILE A 520 -16.30 -6.22 2.52
C ILE A 520 -14.88 -6.71 2.15
N ALA A 521 -14.77 -7.62 1.17
CA ALA A 521 -13.50 -8.17 0.73
C ALA A 521 -12.57 -7.07 0.17
N ASP A 522 -13.10 -6.16 -0.64
CA ASP A 522 -12.39 -5.01 -1.18
C ASP A 522 -11.94 -4.05 -0.07
N ALA A 523 -12.81 -3.73 0.89
CA ALA A 523 -12.46 -2.89 2.04
C ALA A 523 -11.32 -3.49 2.88
N ILE A 524 -11.29 -4.82 3.06
CA ILE A 524 -10.20 -5.53 3.75
C ILE A 524 -8.89 -5.39 2.96
N ALA A 525 -8.93 -5.59 1.64
CA ALA A 525 -7.77 -5.52 0.76
C ALA A 525 -7.22 -4.09 0.61
N THR A 526 -8.08 -3.08 0.66
CA THR A 526 -7.71 -1.67 0.58
C THR A 526 -6.97 -1.21 1.83
N GLY A 527 -7.39 -1.65 3.02
CA GLY A 527 -6.69 -1.37 4.27
C GLY A 527 -7.55 -0.73 5.38
N PRO A 528 -6.94 -0.36 6.51
CA PRO A 528 -7.66 0.05 7.73
C PRO A 528 -8.60 1.25 7.56
N ILE A 529 -8.24 2.19 6.69
CA ILE A 529 -9.06 3.40 6.44
C ILE A 529 -10.38 3.01 5.77
N ALA A 530 -10.34 2.12 4.76
CA ALA A 530 -11.52 1.64 4.06
C ALA A 530 -12.37 0.68 4.93
N ARG A 531 -11.72 -0.07 5.81
CA ARG A 531 -12.33 -1.06 6.71
C ARG A 531 -12.77 -0.48 8.06
N SER A 532 -13.08 0.81 8.18
CA SER A 532 -13.53 1.33 9.48
C SER A 532 -14.87 0.72 9.92
N ASP A 533 -15.03 0.41 11.24
CA ASP A 533 -16.27 -0.16 11.80
C ASP A 533 -17.49 0.68 11.51
N TRP A 534 -17.32 2.00 11.47
CA TRP A 534 -18.35 2.95 11.08
C TRP A 534 -18.86 2.70 9.64
N ARG A 535 -17.97 2.59 8.67
CA ARG A 535 -18.34 2.31 7.28
C ARG A 535 -19.02 0.94 7.15
N GLN A 536 -18.48 -0.05 7.83
CA GLN A 536 -19.07 -1.40 7.89
C GLN A 536 -20.48 -1.38 8.47
N SER A 537 -20.69 -0.61 9.54
CA SER A 537 -22.01 -0.45 10.17
C SER A 537 -23.00 0.23 9.23
N LEU A 538 -22.61 1.30 8.54
CA LEU A 538 -23.47 1.98 7.57
C LEU A 538 -23.81 1.09 6.36
N ILE A 539 -22.83 0.37 5.84
CA ILE A 539 -23.05 -0.59 4.74
C ILE A 539 -23.99 -1.71 5.19
N GLY A 540 -23.78 -2.26 6.39
CA GLY A 540 -24.64 -3.30 6.96
C GLY A 540 -26.08 -2.80 7.15
N GLU A 541 -26.27 -1.55 7.61
CA GLU A 541 -27.59 -0.92 7.73
C GLU A 541 -28.26 -0.75 6.36
N LEU A 542 -27.53 -0.24 5.36
CA LEU A 542 -28.02 -0.12 3.99
C LEU A 542 -28.47 -1.47 3.45
N VAL A 543 -27.63 -2.50 3.57
CA VAL A 543 -27.93 -3.86 3.09
C VAL A 543 -29.17 -4.43 3.76
N ALA A 544 -29.33 -4.26 5.08
CA ALA A 544 -30.51 -4.71 5.81
C ALA A 544 -31.79 -4.03 5.33
N ARG A 545 -31.74 -2.71 5.07
CA ARG A 545 -32.88 -1.93 4.56
C ARG A 545 -33.25 -2.34 3.12
N VAL A 546 -32.25 -2.50 2.25
CA VAL A 546 -32.46 -2.95 0.87
C VAL A 546 -33.03 -4.36 0.83
N LYS A 547 -32.54 -5.27 1.68
CA LYS A 547 -33.05 -6.63 1.81
C LYS A 547 -34.53 -6.67 2.24
N ASN A 548 -34.92 -5.86 3.21
CA ASN A 548 -36.30 -5.73 3.65
C ASN A 548 -37.19 -5.17 2.54
N GLU A 549 -36.75 -4.17 1.76
CA GLU A 549 -37.52 -3.60 0.65
C GLU A 549 -37.70 -4.63 -0.48
N ILE A 550 -36.67 -5.42 -0.84
CA ILE A 550 -36.76 -6.50 -1.82
C ILE A 550 -37.79 -7.54 -1.40
N ARG A 551 -37.86 -7.87 -0.10
CA ARG A 551 -38.81 -8.84 0.47
C ARG A 551 -40.25 -8.30 0.58
N GLY A 552 -40.46 -6.99 0.36
CA GLY A 552 -41.73 -6.33 0.61
C GLY A 552 -42.10 -6.24 2.08
N GLU A 553 -41.15 -6.51 2.97
CA GLU A 553 -41.29 -6.37 4.42
C GLU A 553 -41.07 -4.89 4.82
N ARG A 554 -42.00 -4.01 4.37
CA ARG A 554 -42.03 -2.66 4.89
C ARG A 554 -42.41 -2.72 6.39
N LYS A 555 -41.43 -2.90 7.24
CA LYS A 555 -41.50 -2.26 8.53
C LYS A 555 -41.48 -0.77 8.24
N GLU A 556 -42.55 -0.03 8.61
CA GLU A 556 -42.37 1.37 8.94
C GLU A 556 -41.11 1.35 9.84
N ILE A 557 -40.00 1.77 9.29
CA ILE A 557 -38.81 2.03 10.05
C ILE A 557 -39.22 3.28 10.83
N ASP A 558 -39.79 3.07 12.01
CA ASP A 558 -39.67 4.03 13.10
C ASP A 558 -38.19 4.40 13.07
N PRO A 559 -37.83 5.66 12.75
CA PRO A 559 -36.43 6.02 12.69
C PRO A 559 -35.83 5.52 13.97
N HIS A 560 -34.95 4.49 13.88
CA HIS A 560 -34.43 3.80 15.03
C HIS A 560 -33.51 4.74 15.78
N LEU A 561 -34.17 5.70 16.41
CA LEU A 561 -33.64 6.40 17.55
C LEU A 561 -33.40 5.32 18.58
N SER A 562 -32.15 4.95 18.76
CA SER A 562 -31.85 4.05 19.86
C SER A 562 -32.53 4.61 21.10
N LYS A 563 -33.10 3.77 21.96
CA LYS A 563 -33.72 4.23 23.22
C LYS A 563 -32.79 5.18 23.96
N ASP A 564 -31.49 5.04 23.76
CA ASP A 564 -30.45 5.88 24.32
C ASP A 564 -30.46 7.30 23.71
N LYS A 565 -30.60 7.47 22.38
CA LYS A 565 -30.71 8.79 21.74
C LYS A 565 -31.98 9.53 22.16
N GLN A 566 -33.13 8.81 22.27
CA GLN A 566 -34.37 9.41 22.79
C GLN A 566 -34.19 9.82 24.27
N ALA A 567 -33.54 9.01 25.09
CA ALA A 567 -33.25 9.36 26.46
C ALA A 567 -32.36 10.59 26.59
N LEU A 568 -31.32 10.69 25.70
CA LEU A 568 -30.43 11.84 25.64
C LEU A 568 -31.18 13.11 25.19
N ALA A 569 -32.00 13.02 24.12
CA ALA A 569 -32.79 14.15 23.65
C ALA A 569 -33.79 14.69 24.68
N ASN A 570 -34.26 13.84 25.58
CA ASN A 570 -35.21 14.23 26.65
C ASN A 570 -34.53 14.79 27.90
N ARG A 571 -33.19 14.86 27.96
CA ARG A 571 -32.49 15.51 29.10
C ARG A 571 -32.77 17.02 29.10
N LYS A 572 -32.83 17.63 30.28
CA LYS A 572 -33.18 19.04 30.47
C LYS A 572 -32.01 20.00 30.31
N GLU A 573 -30.79 19.48 30.15
CA GLU A 573 -29.58 20.30 30.00
C GLU A 573 -29.58 20.94 28.62
N ASP A 574 -29.15 22.20 28.51
CA ASP A 574 -29.06 22.94 27.23
C ASP A 574 -28.16 22.23 26.24
N VAL A 575 -27.05 21.68 26.73
CA VAL A 575 -26.07 20.91 25.94
C VAL A 575 -25.71 19.65 26.68
N VAL A 576 -25.82 18.49 26.01
CA VAL A 576 -25.39 17.19 26.52
C VAL A 576 -24.24 16.70 25.64
N VAL A 577 -23.14 16.25 26.24
CA VAL A 577 -22.00 15.65 25.53
C VAL A 577 -21.70 14.30 26.14
N GLU A 578 -21.75 13.25 25.34
CA GLU A 578 -21.31 11.91 25.72
C GLU A 578 -20.25 11.43 24.75
N ALA A 579 -19.25 10.69 25.23
CA ALA A 579 -18.22 10.11 24.39
C ALA A 579 -17.99 8.64 24.75
N THR A 580 -17.83 7.82 23.73
CA THR A 580 -17.45 6.41 23.86
C THR A 580 -16.16 6.16 23.08
N PRO A 581 -15.16 5.47 23.65
CA PRO A 581 -13.97 5.05 22.92
C PRO A 581 -14.34 4.11 21.76
N ILE A 582 -13.68 4.29 20.63
CA ILE A 582 -13.77 3.43 19.45
C ILE A 582 -12.35 3.12 18.95
N ASP A 583 -12.17 2.08 18.12
CA ASP A 583 -10.85 1.56 17.73
C ASP A 583 -9.85 2.60 17.20
N GLN A 584 -10.31 3.73 16.67
CA GLN A 584 -9.45 4.78 16.10
C GLN A 584 -9.86 6.19 16.55
N GLY A 585 -10.28 6.38 17.80
CA GLY A 585 -10.66 7.68 18.33
C GLY A 585 -11.85 7.63 19.29
N LEU A 586 -12.77 8.59 19.15
CA LEU A 586 -13.95 8.75 20.01
C LEU A 586 -15.20 8.89 19.14
N ALA A 587 -16.28 8.25 19.57
CA ALA A 587 -17.64 8.61 19.14
C ALA A 587 -18.22 9.61 20.15
N ILE A 588 -18.44 10.85 19.72
CA ILE A 588 -18.99 11.93 20.56
C ILE A 588 -20.44 12.17 20.12
N THR A 589 -21.39 12.07 21.06
CA THR A 589 -22.78 12.47 20.84
C THR A 589 -23.01 13.82 21.50
N VAL A 590 -23.46 14.80 20.70
CA VAL A 590 -23.83 16.12 21.20
C VAL A 590 -25.33 16.31 20.99
N VAL A 591 -26.03 16.72 22.04
CA VAL A 591 -27.45 17.08 21.98
C VAL A 591 -27.63 18.52 22.41
N ALA A 592 -28.25 19.32 21.53
CA ALA A 592 -28.57 20.72 21.78
C ALA A 592 -29.91 21.07 21.10
N ASP A 593 -30.44 22.27 21.39
CA ASP A 593 -31.62 22.75 20.67
C ASP A 593 -31.32 22.92 19.19
N ASP A 594 -32.21 22.41 18.34
CA ASP A 594 -32.03 22.48 16.90
C ASP A 594 -32.14 23.93 16.43
N SER A 595 -31.07 24.41 15.80
CA SER A 595 -30.99 25.78 15.33
C SER A 595 -30.13 25.85 14.07
N THR A 596 -30.44 26.82 13.21
CA THR A 596 -29.69 27.09 11.96
C THR A 596 -28.21 27.36 12.30
N GLY A 597 -27.28 26.64 11.64
CA GLY A 597 -25.83 26.76 11.84
C GLY A 597 -25.25 25.87 12.95
N LEU A 598 -26.05 25.09 13.67
CA LEU A 598 -25.62 24.23 14.77
C LEU A 598 -24.51 23.25 14.35
N LEU A 599 -24.62 22.59 13.20
CA LEU A 599 -23.62 21.64 12.72
C LEU A 599 -22.27 22.31 12.50
N GLY A 600 -22.24 23.47 11.87
CA GLY A 600 -21.01 24.23 11.65
C GLY A 600 -20.36 24.68 12.95
N LEU A 601 -21.15 25.08 13.93
CA LEU A 601 -20.70 25.50 15.25
C LEU A 601 -20.09 24.33 16.02
N ILE A 602 -20.73 23.17 16.07
CA ILE A 602 -20.20 21.98 16.74
C ILE A 602 -18.88 21.55 16.06
N ALA A 603 -18.87 21.45 14.72
CA ALA A 603 -17.66 21.12 13.95
C ALA A 603 -16.49 22.07 14.27
N GLY A 604 -16.79 23.36 14.38
CA GLY A 604 -15.80 24.37 14.73
C GLY A 604 -15.24 24.20 16.14
N VAL A 605 -16.08 23.92 17.12
CA VAL A 605 -15.64 23.66 18.51
C VAL A 605 -14.80 22.39 18.57
N LEU A 606 -15.19 21.32 17.90
CA LEU A 606 -14.39 20.09 17.82
C LEU A 606 -13.00 20.39 17.23
N SER A 607 -12.95 21.18 16.16
CA SER A 607 -11.68 21.60 15.55
C SER A 607 -10.84 22.45 16.51
N LEU A 608 -11.42 23.37 17.28
CA LEU A 608 -10.68 24.17 18.28
C LEU A 608 -10.08 23.29 19.39
N HIS A 609 -10.75 22.19 19.73
CA HIS A 609 -10.24 21.17 20.65
C HIS A 609 -9.27 20.17 20.00
N ARG A 610 -8.79 20.45 18.79
CA ARG A 610 -7.84 19.62 18.04
C ARG A 610 -8.38 18.20 17.80
N LEU A 611 -9.67 18.11 17.54
CA LEU A 611 -10.31 16.89 17.11
C LEU A 611 -10.54 16.93 15.60
N LEU A 612 -9.96 15.96 14.90
CA LEU A 612 -10.19 15.75 13.48
C LEU A 612 -11.51 15.02 13.33
N VAL A 613 -12.48 15.64 12.66
CA VAL A 613 -13.76 15.02 12.35
C VAL A 613 -13.54 14.00 11.23
N ARG A 614 -13.99 12.77 11.47
CA ARG A 614 -13.94 11.67 10.48
C ARG A 614 -15.29 11.40 9.86
N SER A 615 -16.35 11.57 10.63
CA SER A 615 -17.74 11.51 10.16
C SER A 615 -18.68 12.19 11.15
N ALA A 616 -19.84 12.65 10.66
CA ALA A 616 -20.90 13.21 11.48
C ALA A 616 -22.27 12.74 10.94
N LYS A 617 -23.23 12.49 11.85
CA LYS A 617 -24.63 12.23 11.52
C LYS A 617 -25.49 13.13 12.40
N THR A 618 -26.48 13.81 11.81
CA THR A 618 -27.42 14.69 12.50
C THR A 618 -28.83 14.12 12.38
N GLU A 619 -29.55 14.10 13.49
CA GLU A 619 -30.95 13.69 13.60
C GLU A 619 -31.69 14.67 14.50
N THR A 620 -32.89 15.11 14.12
CA THR A 620 -33.72 16.02 14.93
C THR A 620 -34.80 15.25 15.65
N ILE A 621 -34.81 15.33 17.00
CA ILE A 621 -35.78 14.67 17.87
C ILE A 621 -36.43 15.71 18.77
N ASN A 622 -37.75 15.88 18.68
CA ASN A 622 -38.50 16.80 19.53
C ASN A 622 -37.92 18.22 19.59
N LYS A 623 -37.47 18.75 18.44
CA LYS A 623 -36.79 20.05 18.26
C LYS A 623 -35.38 20.12 18.87
N ARG A 624 -34.81 18.99 19.25
CA ARG A 624 -33.39 18.89 19.65
C ARG A 624 -32.61 18.14 18.57
N ALA A 625 -31.50 18.68 18.19
CA ALA A 625 -30.54 17.99 17.31
C ALA A 625 -29.71 17.04 18.15
N VAL A 626 -29.68 15.79 17.72
CA VAL A 626 -28.78 14.74 18.22
C VAL A 626 -27.75 14.49 17.17
N THR A 627 -26.52 14.93 17.39
CA THR A 627 -25.43 14.77 16.45
C THR A 627 -24.43 13.76 16.98
N THR A 628 -24.07 12.79 16.16
CA THR A 628 -23.03 11.80 16.49
C THR A 628 -21.81 12.06 15.62
N TRP A 629 -20.68 12.26 16.26
CA TRP A 629 -19.41 12.64 15.65
C TRP A 629 -18.39 11.55 15.88
N ARG A 630 -17.71 11.11 14.85
CA ARG A 630 -16.52 10.28 14.98
C ARG A 630 -15.31 11.17 14.83
N VAL A 631 -14.47 11.20 15.85
CA VAL A 631 -13.31 12.11 15.89
C VAL A 631 -12.06 11.37 16.34
N SER A 632 -10.91 11.87 15.90
CA SER A 632 -9.60 11.43 16.42
C SER A 632 -8.81 12.65 16.89
N PRO A 633 -8.04 12.55 17.99
CA PRO A 633 -7.14 13.61 18.40
C PRO A 633 -6.11 13.91 17.30
N GLU A 634 -5.85 15.20 17.03
CA GLU A 634 -4.79 15.63 16.12
C GLU A 634 -3.40 15.31 16.71
N PHE A 635 -3.26 15.48 18.02
CA PHE A 635 -2.05 15.18 18.82
C PHE A 635 -2.44 14.78 20.24
N GLY A 636 -1.69 13.87 20.86
CA GLY A 636 -1.82 13.52 22.28
C GLY A 636 -3.09 12.76 22.64
N ASP A 637 -3.57 12.97 23.88
CA ASP A 637 -4.72 12.29 24.43
C ASP A 637 -6.05 12.99 24.09
N ALA A 638 -7.15 12.28 24.33
CA ALA A 638 -8.50 12.80 24.14
C ALA A 638 -8.75 14.05 25.03
N PRO A 639 -9.50 15.06 24.55
CA PRO A 639 -9.81 16.25 25.34
C PRO A 639 -10.72 15.92 26.53
N ASP A 640 -10.65 16.77 27.56
CA ASP A 640 -11.60 16.72 28.68
C ASP A 640 -13.02 17.05 28.18
N LEU A 641 -13.93 16.09 28.35
CA LEU A 641 -15.33 16.23 27.92
C LEU A 641 -16.06 17.39 28.64
N MET A 642 -15.70 17.73 29.86
CA MET A 642 -16.31 18.86 30.56
C MET A 642 -15.89 20.18 29.91
N GLN A 643 -14.63 20.30 29.50
CA GLN A 643 -14.16 21.48 28.76
C GLN A 643 -14.81 21.57 27.38
N LEU A 644 -14.98 20.45 26.70
CA LEU A 644 -15.65 20.40 25.40
C LEU A 644 -17.12 20.84 25.53
N GLN A 645 -17.86 20.30 26.53
CA GLN A 645 -19.25 20.67 26.80
C GLN A 645 -19.38 22.16 27.14
N GLU A 646 -18.49 22.72 27.95
CA GLU A 646 -18.51 24.15 28.29
C GLU A 646 -18.19 25.00 27.07
N SER A 647 -17.22 24.61 26.24
CA SER A 647 -16.92 25.32 24.98
C SER A 647 -18.12 25.33 24.02
N LEU A 648 -18.84 24.21 23.89
CA LEU A 648 -20.08 24.12 23.13
C LEU A 648 -21.15 25.05 23.70
N ARG A 649 -21.32 25.07 25.02
CA ARG A 649 -22.27 25.96 25.69
C ARG A 649 -21.97 27.45 25.44
N LEU A 650 -20.69 27.84 25.54
CA LEU A 650 -20.23 29.21 25.27
C LEU A 650 -20.40 29.59 23.79
N ALA A 651 -20.17 28.64 22.89
CA ALA A 651 -20.39 28.86 21.47
C ALA A 651 -21.88 29.04 21.14
N LEU A 652 -22.77 28.21 21.70
CA LEU A 652 -24.20 28.27 21.47
C LEU A 652 -24.86 29.54 22.04
N ASN A 653 -24.37 30.08 23.16
CA ASN A 653 -24.86 31.33 23.70
C ASN A 653 -24.18 32.60 23.15
N GLY A 654 -23.31 32.46 22.14
CA GLY A 654 -22.61 33.55 21.46
C GLY A 654 -21.43 34.16 22.26
N SER A 655 -21.05 33.57 23.39
CA SER A 655 -19.90 34.05 24.20
C SER A 655 -18.54 33.61 23.64
N LEU A 656 -18.52 32.63 22.75
CA LEU A 656 -17.33 32.12 22.04
C LEU A 656 -17.53 32.31 20.53
N ASP A 657 -16.78 33.21 19.92
CA ASP A 657 -16.68 33.28 18.46
C ASP A 657 -15.77 32.18 17.93
N VAL A 658 -16.40 31.09 17.51
CA VAL A 658 -15.72 29.90 17.01
C VAL A 658 -15.02 30.19 15.66
N PHE A 659 -15.68 30.97 14.82
CA PHE A 659 -15.20 31.22 13.46
C PHE A 659 -13.97 32.12 13.47
N GLU A 660 -13.97 33.22 14.23
CA GLU A 660 -12.83 34.09 14.38
C GLU A 660 -11.59 33.30 14.89
N LYS A 661 -11.78 32.41 15.88
CA LYS A 661 -10.69 31.61 16.42
C LYS A 661 -10.14 30.60 15.39
N LEU A 662 -10.98 30.02 14.55
CA LEU A 662 -10.54 29.13 13.46
C LEU A 662 -9.74 29.87 12.39
N VAL A 663 -10.17 31.06 12.01
CA VAL A 663 -9.45 31.94 11.06
C VAL A 663 -8.06 32.28 11.61
N LEU A 664 -7.97 32.67 12.88
CA LEU A 664 -6.69 32.94 13.53
C LEU A 664 -5.79 31.70 13.54
N ARG A 665 -6.34 30.53 13.85
CA ARG A 665 -5.57 29.27 13.83
C ARG A 665 -5.05 28.94 12.44
N ALA A 666 -5.85 29.11 11.40
CA ALA A 666 -5.47 28.80 10.00
C ALA A 666 -4.27 29.63 9.51
N GLN A 667 -4.04 30.82 10.05
CA GLN A 667 -2.89 31.67 9.71
C GLN A 667 -1.53 31.09 10.16
N TYR A 668 -1.53 30.23 11.17
CA TYR A 668 -0.32 29.63 11.74
C TYR A 668 -0.02 28.21 11.20
N LEU A 669 -0.87 27.66 10.36
CA LEU A 669 -0.68 26.32 9.79
C LEU A 669 0.16 26.37 8.51
N PRO A 670 1.06 25.39 8.29
CA PRO A 670 1.78 25.29 7.03
C PRO A 670 0.82 25.08 5.87
N LYS A 671 0.99 25.87 4.80
CA LYS A 671 0.17 25.70 3.59
C LYS A 671 0.58 24.41 2.88
N PRO A 672 -0.35 23.51 2.53
CA PRO A 672 -0.02 22.31 1.78
C PRO A 672 0.58 22.68 0.42
N HIS A 673 1.65 21.98 0.02
CA HIS A 673 2.36 22.25 -1.23
C HIS A 673 1.57 21.85 -2.49
N ASN A 674 0.67 20.85 -2.35
CA ASN A 674 -0.24 20.41 -3.41
C ASN A 674 -1.67 20.40 -2.87
N ARG A 675 -2.51 21.30 -3.34
CA ARG A 675 -3.96 21.27 -3.09
C ARG A 675 -4.63 20.49 -4.23
N THR A 676 -5.41 19.48 -3.91
CA THR A 676 -6.40 18.90 -4.83
C THR A 676 -7.40 19.98 -5.22
N SER A 677 -7.80 20.07 -6.49
CA SER A 677 -8.81 21.01 -6.89
C SER A 677 -10.14 20.64 -6.23
N SER A 678 -10.77 21.61 -5.55
CA SER A 678 -12.09 21.42 -4.97
C SER A 678 -13.14 21.22 -6.07
N LYS A 679 -14.20 20.50 -5.73
CA LYS A 679 -15.35 20.27 -6.62
C LYS A 679 -16.62 20.33 -5.80
N VAL A 680 -17.55 21.20 -6.21
CA VAL A 680 -18.88 21.32 -5.60
C VAL A 680 -19.93 20.98 -6.64
N LEU A 681 -20.83 20.05 -6.30
CA LEU A 681 -21.84 19.53 -7.24
C LEU A 681 -23.21 19.47 -6.57
N GLU A 682 -24.23 19.87 -7.29
CA GLU A 682 -25.60 19.48 -7.00
C GLU A 682 -25.85 18.07 -7.53
N ILE A 683 -26.33 17.19 -6.67
CA ILE A 683 -26.65 15.81 -7.03
C ILE A 683 -28.16 15.70 -7.21
N SER A 684 -28.59 15.68 -8.45
CA SER A 684 -30.02 15.64 -8.81
C SER A 684 -30.62 14.23 -8.70
N GLY A 685 -31.89 14.12 -8.31
CA GLY A 685 -32.68 12.88 -8.34
C GLY A 685 -32.34 11.87 -7.21
N VAL A 686 -31.65 12.31 -6.15
CA VAL A 686 -31.28 11.46 -5.01
C VAL A 686 -32.11 11.72 -3.75
N SER A 687 -32.90 12.79 -3.73
CA SER A 687 -33.89 13.10 -2.68
C SER A 687 -35.10 13.80 -3.25
N GLU A 688 -36.29 13.45 -2.74
CA GLU A 688 -37.56 14.15 -3.04
C GLU A 688 -37.83 15.25 -2.02
N THR A 689 -37.07 15.31 -0.94
CA THR A 689 -37.40 16.20 0.19
C THR A 689 -36.38 17.29 0.43
N ALA A 690 -35.20 17.23 -0.19
CA ALA A 690 -34.12 18.19 -0.01
C ALA A 690 -33.28 18.35 -1.29
N THR A 691 -32.59 19.48 -1.43
CA THR A 691 -31.54 19.67 -2.42
C THR A 691 -30.26 19.05 -1.85
N VAL A 692 -29.55 18.21 -2.65
CA VAL A 692 -28.34 17.53 -2.20
C VAL A 692 -27.11 18.15 -2.85
N ILE A 693 -26.17 18.61 -2.03
CA ILE A 693 -24.91 19.22 -2.47
C ILE A 693 -23.74 18.42 -1.94
N GLU A 694 -22.88 17.99 -2.83
CA GLU A 694 -21.63 17.29 -2.53
C GLU A 694 -20.44 18.24 -2.68
N VAL A 695 -19.61 18.33 -1.65
CA VAL A 695 -18.39 19.13 -1.60
C VAL A 695 -17.19 18.20 -1.47
N ARG A 696 -16.28 18.24 -2.42
CA ARG A 696 -15.00 17.53 -2.36
C ARG A 696 -13.87 18.54 -2.29
N ALA A 697 -13.00 18.39 -1.32
CA ALA A 697 -11.88 19.30 -1.12
C ALA A 697 -10.72 18.62 -0.36
N HIS A 698 -9.61 19.33 -0.25
CA HIS A 698 -8.53 18.93 0.65
C HIS A 698 -8.95 19.15 2.10
N ASP A 699 -8.68 18.18 2.99
CA ASP A 699 -9.00 18.31 4.41
C ASP A 699 -8.13 19.39 5.06
N GLU A 700 -8.78 20.33 5.74
CA GLU A 700 -8.12 21.36 6.54
C GLU A 700 -8.88 21.57 7.86
N PRO A 701 -8.19 21.88 8.97
CA PRO A 701 -8.85 22.10 10.25
C PRO A 701 -9.93 23.17 10.18
N GLY A 702 -11.16 22.80 10.55
CA GLY A 702 -12.32 23.69 10.48
C GLY A 702 -13.03 23.76 9.13
N PHE A 703 -12.63 22.94 8.15
CA PHE A 703 -13.23 22.95 6.80
C PHE A 703 -14.75 22.73 6.86
N LEU A 704 -15.22 21.70 7.57
CA LEU A 704 -16.65 21.44 7.73
C LEU A 704 -17.41 22.64 8.34
N SER A 705 -16.82 23.28 9.37
CA SER A 705 -17.42 24.48 9.98
C SER A 705 -17.53 25.63 9.01
N LYS A 706 -16.51 25.85 8.18
CA LYS A 706 -16.46 26.83 7.12
C LYS A 706 -17.58 26.63 6.09
N ILE A 707 -17.72 25.39 5.59
CA ILE A 707 -18.74 25.05 4.58
C ILE A 707 -20.16 25.19 5.15
N ALA A 708 -20.40 24.65 6.33
CA ALA A 708 -21.70 24.78 7.00
C ALA A 708 -22.06 26.24 7.31
N HIS A 709 -21.09 27.07 7.67
CA HIS A 709 -21.29 28.51 7.86
C HIS A 709 -21.70 29.22 6.56
N VAL A 710 -21.05 28.92 5.44
CA VAL A 710 -21.42 29.49 4.13
C VAL A 710 -22.84 29.09 3.72
N ILE A 711 -23.26 27.84 3.97
CA ILE A 711 -24.65 27.40 3.72
C ILE A 711 -25.61 28.26 4.56
N THR A 712 -25.31 28.44 5.84
CA THR A 712 -26.11 29.24 6.78
C THR A 712 -26.21 30.71 6.37
N GLU A 713 -25.09 31.35 5.99
CA GLU A 713 -25.04 32.76 5.55
C GLU A 713 -25.84 33.00 4.25
N ASN A 714 -25.92 31.98 3.39
CA ASN A 714 -26.79 32.02 2.23
C ASN A 714 -28.29 31.82 2.59
N GLY A 715 -28.63 31.76 3.88
CA GLY A 715 -30.01 31.62 4.34
C GLY A 715 -30.64 30.28 3.99
N VAL A 716 -29.83 29.22 3.96
CA VAL A 716 -30.22 27.84 3.65
C VAL A 716 -30.04 27.00 4.91
N ASP A 717 -30.97 26.10 5.19
CA ASP A 717 -30.94 25.22 6.36
C ASP A 717 -30.37 23.84 5.99
N ILE A 718 -29.54 23.27 6.90
CA ILE A 718 -28.97 21.93 6.74
C ILE A 718 -29.88 20.95 7.46
N HIS A 719 -30.62 20.15 6.68
CA HIS A 719 -31.53 19.13 7.20
C HIS A 719 -30.80 17.85 7.61
N ALA A 720 -29.83 17.41 6.82
CA ALA A 720 -28.96 16.29 7.13
C ALA A 720 -27.57 16.55 6.53
N ALA A 721 -26.54 16.03 7.18
CA ALA A 721 -25.18 16.08 6.68
C ALA A 721 -24.49 14.74 6.86
N ILE A 722 -23.81 14.29 5.83
CA ILE A 722 -22.91 13.15 5.87
C ILE A 722 -21.51 13.70 5.59
N VAL A 723 -20.63 13.53 6.55
CA VAL A 723 -19.29 14.11 6.54
C VAL A 723 -18.29 12.98 6.63
N GLU A 724 -17.40 12.87 5.67
CA GLU A 724 -16.40 11.82 5.63
C GLU A 724 -15.03 12.35 5.18
N THR A 725 -14.01 12.03 5.98
CA THR A 725 -12.62 12.32 5.64
C THR A 725 -11.90 11.05 5.23
N LEU A 726 -11.28 11.04 4.05
CA LEU A 726 -10.52 9.95 3.48
C LEU A 726 -9.06 10.37 3.27
N GLY A 727 -8.21 10.09 4.25
CA GLY A 727 -6.82 10.55 4.22
C GLY A 727 -6.73 12.07 4.27
N SER A 728 -6.27 12.70 3.19
CA SER A 728 -6.17 14.16 3.05
C SER A 728 -7.34 14.80 2.29
N GLU A 729 -8.38 14.04 1.95
CA GLU A 729 -9.54 14.53 1.20
C GLU A 729 -10.81 14.40 2.03
N VAL A 730 -11.71 15.38 1.90
CA VAL A 730 -13.06 15.35 2.46
C VAL A 730 -14.08 15.18 1.34
N VAL A 731 -15.13 14.42 1.64
CA VAL A 731 -16.35 14.31 0.82
C VAL A 731 -17.52 14.55 1.75
N ASP A 732 -18.03 15.78 1.72
CA ASP A 732 -19.14 16.21 2.55
C ASP A 732 -20.41 16.32 1.71
N VAL A 733 -21.50 15.69 2.14
CA VAL A 733 -22.80 15.71 1.47
C VAL A 733 -23.83 16.37 2.38
N PHE A 734 -24.40 17.47 1.90
CA PHE A 734 -25.38 18.27 2.62
C PHE A 734 -26.76 18.13 1.98
N TYR A 735 -27.75 17.77 2.78
CA TYR A 735 -29.17 17.82 2.43
C TYR A 735 -29.73 19.15 2.93
N VAL A 736 -30.00 20.05 2.00
CA VAL A 736 -30.34 21.44 2.33
C VAL A 736 -31.75 21.80 1.86
N LYS A 737 -32.38 22.69 2.61
CA LYS A 737 -33.74 23.20 2.34
C LYS A 737 -33.81 24.72 2.52
N GLU A 738 -34.81 25.34 1.93
CA GLU A 738 -35.20 26.70 2.31
C GLU A 738 -35.67 26.69 3.78
N PRO A 739 -35.58 27.80 4.50
CA PRO A 739 -36.17 27.94 5.83
C PRO A 739 -37.67 27.62 5.92
N SER A 740 -38.38 27.70 4.78
CA SER A 740 -39.77 27.26 4.65
C SER A 740 -39.96 25.75 4.67
N GLY A 741 -38.85 24.97 4.59
CA GLY A 741 -38.85 23.51 4.47
C GLY A 741 -38.96 23.01 3.02
N GLU A 742 -38.99 23.89 2.03
CA GLU A 742 -39.07 23.55 0.60
C GLU A 742 -37.69 23.26 0.01
N ILE A 743 -37.67 22.52 -1.12
CA ILE A 743 -36.44 22.25 -1.90
C ILE A 743 -36.01 23.58 -2.57
N LEU A 744 -34.68 23.80 -2.66
CA LEU A 744 -34.14 24.98 -3.32
C LEU A 744 -34.52 25.02 -4.81
N SER A 745 -34.83 26.22 -5.31
CA SER A 745 -34.96 26.41 -6.75
C SER A 745 -33.62 26.19 -7.46
N LYS A 746 -33.65 25.90 -8.76
CA LYS A 746 -32.41 25.69 -9.55
C LYS A 746 -31.46 26.90 -9.49
N GLU A 747 -32.03 28.12 -9.53
CA GLU A 747 -31.27 29.35 -9.41
C GLU A 747 -30.63 29.50 -8.04
N ARG A 748 -31.36 29.15 -7.00
CA ARG A 748 -30.92 29.23 -5.61
C ARG A 748 -29.82 28.20 -5.32
N SER A 749 -30.00 26.97 -5.80
CA SER A 749 -29.01 25.93 -5.74
C SER A 749 -27.72 26.31 -6.47
N ALA A 750 -27.82 26.84 -7.69
CA ALA A 750 -26.65 27.28 -8.45
C ALA A 750 -25.89 28.43 -7.78
N GLN A 751 -26.59 29.33 -7.08
CA GLN A 751 -25.98 30.40 -6.27
C GLN A 751 -25.21 29.80 -5.09
N LEU A 752 -25.79 28.85 -4.36
CA LEU A 752 -25.17 28.19 -3.25
C LEU A 752 -23.93 27.39 -3.68
N VAL A 753 -24.03 26.63 -4.78
CA VAL A 753 -22.86 25.88 -5.34
C VAL A 753 -21.70 26.83 -5.65
N LYS A 754 -21.95 27.99 -6.26
CA LYS A 754 -20.92 29.01 -6.53
C LYS A 754 -20.30 29.57 -5.26
N ALA A 755 -21.12 29.86 -4.25
CA ALA A 755 -20.63 30.36 -2.96
C ALA A 755 -19.74 29.34 -2.26
N LEU A 756 -20.13 28.08 -2.29
CA LEU A 756 -19.36 26.97 -1.71
C LEU A 756 -18.06 26.72 -2.49
N ASP A 757 -18.09 26.74 -3.82
CA ASP A 757 -16.89 26.59 -4.64
C ASP A 757 -15.88 27.73 -4.39
N TYR A 758 -16.38 28.96 -4.27
CA TYR A 758 -15.56 30.10 -3.87
C TYR A 758 -14.92 29.88 -2.50
N ALA A 759 -15.71 29.45 -1.51
CA ALA A 759 -15.25 29.20 -0.16
C ALA A 759 -14.19 28.08 -0.09
N CYS A 760 -14.32 27.01 -0.89
CA CYS A 760 -13.34 25.95 -0.96
C CYS A 760 -11.95 26.42 -1.46
N ASN A 761 -11.95 27.39 -2.40
CA ASN A 761 -10.73 27.82 -3.09
C ASN A 761 -10.08 29.07 -2.46
N HIS A 762 -10.76 29.74 -1.52
CA HIS A 762 -10.27 30.97 -0.91
C HIS A 762 -10.22 30.85 0.62
N VAL A 763 -9.12 31.32 1.21
CA VAL A 763 -9.06 31.51 2.67
C VAL A 763 -10.01 32.64 3.03
N PRO A 764 -10.90 32.51 4.04
CA PRO A 764 -11.72 33.63 4.47
C PRO A 764 -10.80 34.79 4.87
N THR A 765 -10.90 35.89 4.15
CA THR A 765 -10.39 37.17 4.65
C THR A 765 -11.32 37.57 5.79
N ALA A 766 -10.74 37.85 6.95
CA ALA A 766 -11.51 38.39 8.08
C ALA A 766 -12.41 39.53 7.58
N LEU A 767 -13.72 39.39 7.83
CA LEU A 767 -14.68 40.45 7.64
C LEU A 767 -14.46 41.57 8.67
#